data_1644a50259e7d66968990cfab1b52146
#
_entry.id   1644a50259e7d66968990cfab1b52146
#
_cell.length_a   1.000
_cell.length_b   1.000
_cell.length_c   1.000
_cell.angle_alpha   90.00
_cell.angle_beta   90.00
_cell.angle_gamma   90.00
#
_symmetry.space_group_name_H-M   'P 1'
#
loop_
_entity.id
_entity.type
_entity.pdbx_description
1 polymer ?
#
loop_
_entity_poly.entity_id
_entity_poly.type
_entity_poly.pdbx_seq_one_letter_code
_entity_poly.pdbx_strand_id
1 'polypeptide(L)'
;MGFTNSPLVYKTMLSNKHNDRKYPISKITIHHAAGVMTFDRLLDYVAHCNRDMSANYVLRQGKLGLVVEEKYRAWTSSNAENDHRAVTIEVGNSSSGGQWPIAPEDLNMLIKWCADVCIRNNIPKLYYDGTKNGTLTLHEMFVATACLPVDRTEVLTPDGWVSLKDINIGDTIATAHIDDLQIKFSKVLDKIPEKIQDTYVIRDFEGTSDHRVIYYNQTGKQYVEQYKELFDKKGSLYIPNAGYFEGQGLPISKSDMEFFVAVQADGHYMHDGNCYYGIEFHFTKQRKIEKIKNLLNDMKIEYKICDQSNGSTKIRIYGKNIVEFCEEYLNNKKFTWNWLNMSHAQALDFLDMIMFYDGCEANKGYSSSIVENVNIVQAIASLNGVGSKVCDNGTRIYLKKEMRSLGDNNKKRKLRQTVSCVTVESGFILIRQHGRTTITGNCPGPYIKSKLNYICQEVNKLIEANNKGAIAPTPTVQSQPTYKVVTDVYGYMTAADAVNDIKRKRTVKAGTYYVFNETNTAVNVTAKLGVAGAWISKAANKQPVKTNTPTLQSIANEVIKGEWGNGTERTSSLNKAGYNAANVQQAVNAILARKPIPNIPLYLNNSKPTVIKKTINEIVNEVLAGEWGNGTERKTRLTKAGYDYDVIHREVNKRF
;
A
#
# COMPACT_ATOMS: atom_id res chain seq x y z
N MET A 1 42.82 15.25 18.86
CA MET A 1 42.08 14.20 18.14
C MET A 1 42.24 14.47 16.66
N GLY A 2 42.90 13.57 15.92
CA GLY A 2 43.05 13.71 14.48
C GLY A 2 41.80 13.25 13.76
N PHE A 3 41.03 14.15 13.15
CA PHE A 3 39.96 13.79 12.24
C PHE A 3 40.59 13.28 10.93
N THR A 4 40.07 12.17 10.40
CA THR A 4 40.47 11.59 9.12
C THR A 4 39.26 11.37 8.24
N ASN A 5 39.41 11.64 6.93
CA ASN A 5 38.35 11.36 5.97
C ASN A 5 38.29 9.87 5.63
N SER A 6 37.14 9.40 5.14
CA SER A 6 36.97 8.02 4.70
C SER A 6 37.91 7.66 3.56
N PRO A 7 38.65 6.53 3.63
CA PRO A 7 39.47 6.03 2.52
C PRO A 7 38.64 5.49 1.34
N LEU A 8 37.33 5.36 1.50
CA LEU A 8 36.41 4.90 0.45
C LEU A 8 36.04 5.96 -0.57
N VAL A 9 36.56 7.19 -0.41
CA VAL A 9 36.26 8.33 -1.31
C VAL A 9 36.75 8.03 -2.73
N TYR A 10 35.81 8.10 -3.68
CA TYR A 10 36.09 7.97 -5.11
C TYR A 10 36.54 9.32 -5.72
N LYS A 11 35.91 10.44 -5.30
CA LYS A 11 36.19 11.78 -5.84
C LYS A 11 35.96 12.85 -4.77
N THR A 12 36.78 13.90 -4.78
CA THR A 12 36.64 15.03 -3.85
C THR A 12 36.26 16.29 -4.62
N MET A 13 35.28 17.03 -4.09
CA MET A 13 34.87 18.35 -4.57
C MET A 13 34.43 19.18 -3.37
N LEU A 14 35.32 20.02 -2.85
CA LEU A 14 35.14 20.68 -1.58
C LEU A 14 34.21 21.89 -1.66
N SER A 15 33.30 22.00 -0.69
CA SER A 15 32.45 23.14 -0.45
C SER A 15 33.05 24.06 0.63
N ASN A 16 32.81 25.35 0.52
CA ASN A 16 33.18 26.34 1.54
C ASN A 16 32.07 26.53 2.60
N LYS A 17 30.97 25.78 2.53
CA LYS A 17 29.83 25.86 3.41
C LYS A 17 29.99 24.94 4.61
N HIS A 18 30.82 25.33 5.55
CA HIS A 18 31.11 24.57 6.77
C HIS A 18 31.57 25.50 7.89
N ASN A 19 31.66 24.99 9.09
CA ASN A 19 32.29 25.62 10.24
C ASN A 19 33.21 24.60 10.94
N ASP A 20 34.08 25.09 11.83
CA ASP A 20 34.87 24.22 12.69
C ASP A 20 33.97 23.33 13.55
N ARG A 21 34.36 22.07 13.71
CA ARG A 21 33.64 21.11 14.54
C ARG A 21 33.96 21.35 16.02
N LYS A 22 32.92 21.45 16.86
CA LYS A 22 33.06 21.72 18.29
C LYS A 22 33.17 20.47 19.16
N TYR A 23 32.70 19.32 18.65
CA TYR A 23 32.61 18.07 19.41
C TYR A 23 33.25 16.90 18.65
N PRO A 24 33.69 15.84 19.36
CA PRO A 24 34.06 14.59 18.71
C PRO A 24 32.90 14.02 17.89
N ILE A 25 33.23 13.30 16.82
CA ILE A 25 32.26 12.58 16.02
C ILE A 25 31.73 11.41 16.85
N SER A 26 30.40 11.34 17.04
CA SER A 26 29.73 10.32 17.86
C SER A 26 28.49 9.74 17.19
N LYS A 27 28.14 10.20 15.99
CA LYS A 27 26.99 9.71 15.25
C LYS A 27 27.10 9.94 13.75
N ILE A 28 26.19 9.31 13.03
CA ILE A 28 25.99 9.46 11.60
C ILE A 28 24.61 10.04 11.33
N THR A 29 24.48 10.98 10.41
CA THR A 29 23.18 11.47 9.94
C THR A 29 23.06 11.22 8.43
N ILE A 30 22.03 10.46 8.04
CA ILE A 30 21.74 10.19 6.64
C ILE A 30 20.66 11.16 6.16
N HIS A 31 20.89 11.74 5.01
CA HIS A 31 19.91 12.46 4.22
C HIS A 31 19.82 11.83 2.82
N HIS A 32 18.66 11.86 2.19
CA HIS A 32 18.53 11.47 0.80
C HIS A 32 18.17 12.66 -0.06
N ALA A 33 18.85 12.79 -1.18
CA ALA A 33 18.57 13.82 -2.16
C ALA A 33 17.24 13.50 -2.86
N ALA A 34 16.23 14.36 -2.72
CA ALA A 34 14.93 14.19 -3.36
C ALA A 34 15.03 14.45 -4.88
N GLY A 35 15.75 13.60 -5.60
CA GLY A 35 15.96 13.71 -7.03
C GLY A 35 16.82 12.59 -7.61
N VAL A 36 16.61 12.29 -8.89
CA VAL A 36 17.42 11.34 -9.64
C VAL A 36 18.55 12.10 -10.33
N MET A 37 19.75 11.93 -9.81
CA MET A 37 20.96 12.56 -10.35
C MET A 37 22.03 11.50 -10.59
N THR A 38 22.95 11.77 -11.54
CA THR A 38 24.21 11.03 -11.63
C THR A 38 25.10 11.39 -10.45
N PHE A 39 26.11 10.56 -10.17
CA PHE A 39 27.08 10.84 -9.10
C PHE A 39 27.74 12.21 -9.25
N ASP A 40 28.27 12.53 -10.44
CA ASP A 40 28.98 13.80 -10.67
C ASP A 40 28.04 15.01 -10.49
N ARG A 41 26.79 14.91 -10.94
CA ARG A 41 25.81 15.99 -10.76
C ARG A 41 25.39 16.18 -9.29
N LEU A 42 25.22 15.10 -8.53
CA LEU A 42 24.93 15.18 -7.10
C LEU A 42 26.11 15.80 -6.34
N LEU A 43 27.35 15.38 -6.66
CA LEU A 43 28.56 15.89 -6.06
C LEU A 43 28.71 17.40 -6.31
N ASP A 44 28.57 17.83 -7.57
CA ASP A 44 28.63 19.24 -7.96
C ASP A 44 27.51 20.06 -7.30
N TYR A 45 26.28 19.53 -7.29
CA TYR A 45 25.14 20.20 -6.67
C TYR A 45 25.35 20.45 -5.17
N VAL A 46 25.78 19.45 -4.40
CA VAL A 46 25.99 19.60 -2.95
C VAL A 46 27.20 20.49 -2.64
N ALA A 47 28.23 20.48 -3.51
CA ALA A 47 29.40 21.32 -3.35
C ALA A 47 29.13 22.82 -3.65
N HIS A 48 28.34 23.11 -4.69
CA HIS A 48 28.26 24.46 -5.27
C HIS A 48 26.87 25.08 -5.33
N CYS A 49 25.77 24.39 -4.87
CA CYS A 49 24.43 24.99 -4.92
C CYS A 49 24.37 26.34 -4.20
N ASN A 50 23.47 27.23 -4.62
CA ASN A 50 23.27 28.54 -3.99
C ASN A 50 22.52 28.51 -2.63
N ARG A 51 22.21 27.32 -2.10
CA ARG A 51 21.56 27.15 -0.80
C ARG A 51 22.59 27.09 0.32
N ASP A 52 22.24 27.55 1.51
CA ASP A 52 23.05 27.38 2.73
C ASP A 52 22.95 25.93 3.23
N MET A 53 23.47 25.00 2.43
CA MET A 53 23.53 23.57 2.73
C MET A 53 24.81 22.94 2.23
N SER A 54 25.24 21.90 2.93
CA SER A 54 26.32 21.00 2.52
C SER A 54 26.17 19.66 3.24
N ALA A 55 26.95 18.66 2.87
CA ALA A 55 27.12 17.40 3.58
C ALA A 55 28.60 17.04 3.64
N ASN A 56 29.01 16.20 4.58
CA ASN A 56 30.39 15.70 4.55
C ASN A 56 30.60 14.83 3.31
N TYR A 57 29.63 13.99 2.96
CA TYR A 57 29.71 13.06 1.84
C TYR A 57 28.47 13.09 0.96
N VAL A 58 28.65 12.63 -0.27
CA VAL A 58 27.55 12.25 -1.17
C VAL A 58 27.75 10.82 -1.65
N LEU A 59 26.65 10.11 -1.92
CA LEU A 59 26.69 8.73 -2.40
C LEU A 59 25.71 8.54 -3.54
N ARG A 60 26.21 8.04 -4.67
CA ARG A 60 25.39 7.65 -5.81
C ARG A 60 26.15 6.71 -6.75
N GLN A 61 25.46 5.73 -7.36
CA GLN A 61 26.03 4.75 -8.29
C GLN A 61 27.22 3.97 -7.69
N GLY A 62 27.12 3.62 -6.41
CA GLY A 62 28.16 2.93 -5.65
C GLY A 62 29.43 3.75 -5.40
N LYS A 63 29.43 5.06 -5.71
CA LYS A 63 30.58 5.97 -5.59
C LYS A 63 30.37 6.94 -4.45
N LEU A 64 31.40 7.10 -3.62
CA LEU A 64 31.41 8.03 -2.49
C LEU A 64 32.18 9.31 -2.87
N GLY A 65 31.57 10.48 -2.68
CA GLY A 65 32.19 11.78 -2.87
C GLY A 65 32.43 12.49 -1.56
N LEU A 66 33.59 13.16 -1.39
CA LEU A 66 33.86 14.03 -0.27
C LEU A 66 33.55 15.47 -0.64
N VAL A 67 32.70 16.13 0.16
CA VAL A 67 32.29 17.54 -0.05
C VAL A 67 32.73 18.43 1.09
N VAL A 68 32.65 17.99 2.35
CA VAL A 68 33.18 18.70 3.51
C VAL A 68 34.03 17.72 4.32
N GLU A 69 35.27 18.07 4.59
CA GLU A 69 36.17 17.23 5.39
C GLU A 69 35.59 16.98 6.79
N GLU A 70 35.78 15.78 7.36
CA GLU A 70 35.21 15.39 8.65
C GLU A 70 35.67 16.27 9.83
N LYS A 71 36.80 16.95 9.70
CA LYS A 71 37.25 17.92 10.70
C LYS A 71 36.30 19.13 10.83
N TYR A 72 35.49 19.36 9.82
CA TYR A 72 34.50 20.44 9.79
C TYR A 72 33.09 19.92 9.96
N ARG A 73 32.24 20.77 10.51
CA ARG A 73 30.79 20.61 10.56
C ARG A 73 30.20 21.01 9.21
N ALA A 74 29.60 20.09 8.49
CA ALA A 74 28.75 20.41 7.33
C ALA A 74 27.40 21.02 7.79
N TRP A 75 26.71 21.72 6.88
CA TRP A 75 25.40 22.34 7.13
C TRP A 75 24.28 21.44 6.55
N THR A 76 24.04 20.29 7.18
CA THR A 76 23.18 19.24 6.60
C THR A 76 21.82 19.18 7.26
N SER A 77 21.75 19.04 8.59
CA SER A 77 20.50 18.70 9.27
C SER A 77 19.69 19.91 9.72
N SER A 78 20.12 21.14 9.41
CA SER A 78 19.58 22.40 9.97
C SER A 78 19.61 22.44 11.50
N ASN A 79 20.39 21.56 12.12
CA ASN A 79 20.61 21.51 13.57
C ASN A 79 22.11 21.50 13.86
N ALA A 80 22.62 22.63 14.28
CA ALA A 80 24.06 22.81 14.50
C ALA A 80 24.61 21.83 15.56
N GLU A 81 23.86 21.54 16.61
CA GLU A 81 24.27 20.62 17.67
C GLU A 81 24.43 19.18 17.15
N ASN A 82 23.50 18.73 16.32
CA ASN A 82 23.64 17.44 15.64
C ASN A 82 24.84 17.42 14.68
N ASP A 83 24.92 18.42 13.81
CA ASP A 83 25.93 18.46 12.75
C ASP A 83 27.37 18.60 13.31
N HIS A 84 27.52 19.16 14.50
CA HIS A 84 28.80 19.17 15.23
C HIS A 84 29.23 17.78 15.72
N ARG A 85 28.28 16.85 15.93
CA ARG A 85 28.52 15.48 16.42
C ARG A 85 28.45 14.42 15.32
N ALA A 86 27.79 14.74 14.21
CA ALA A 86 27.53 13.80 13.14
C ALA A 86 28.49 13.94 11.95
N VAL A 87 28.88 12.82 11.36
CA VAL A 87 29.29 12.79 9.96
C VAL A 87 28.03 12.62 9.13
N THR A 88 27.86 13.44 8.10
CA THR A 88 26.61 13.55 7.35
C THR A 88 26.80 13.12 5.90
N ILE A 89 25.78 12.51 5.31
CA ILE A 89 25.81 12.02 3.94
C ILE A 89 24.50 12.29 3.20
N GLU A 90 24.60 12.78 1.96
CA GLU A 90 23.51 12.87 0.99
C GLU A 90 23.52 11.64 0.08
N VAL A 91 22.44 10.85 0.10
CA VAL A 91 22.30 9.65 -0.72
C VAL A 91 21.36 9.92 -1.89
N GLY A 92 21.84 9.72 -3.12
CA GLY A 92 21.05 9.92 -4.33
C GLY A 92 20.03 8.80 -4.57
N ASN A 93 18.87 9.16 -5.14
CA ASN A 93 17.79 8.22 -5.40
C ASN A 93 17.94 7.52 -6.76
N SER A 94 17.51 6.27 -6.88
CA SER A 94 17.58 5.48 -8.12
C SER A 94 16.40 5.73 -9.05
N SER A 95 15.25 6.16 -8.51
CA SER A 95 14.08 6.60 -9.26
C SER A 95 13.39 7.77 -8.56
N SER A 96 12.58 8.52 -9.31
CA SER A 96 11.74 9.60 -8.77
C SER A 96 10.41 9.04 -8.28
N GLY A 97 9.87 9.67 -7.23
CA GLY A 97 8.57 9.31 -6.67
C GLY A 97 8.57 8.03 -5.81
N GLY A 98 7.40 7.61 -5.38
CA GLY A 98 7.24 6.47 -4.49
C GLY A 98 8.03 6.62 -3.20
N GLN A 99 8.67 5.55 -2.78
CA GLN A 99 9.52 5.52 -1.58
C GLN A 99 10.90 6.17 -1.75
N TRP A 100 11.18 6.79 -2.89
CA TRP A 100 12.50 7.35 -3.20
C TRP A 100 13.62 6.31 -3.00
N PRO A 101 13.59 5.17 -3.71
CA PRO A 101 14.52 4.09 -3.49
C PRO A 101 15.95 4.53 -3.79
N ILE A 102 16.90 3.89 -3.10
CA ILE A 102 18.31 3.94 -3.44
C ILE A 102 18.71 2.64 -4.14
N ALA A 103 19.72 2.69 -4.99
CA ALA A 103 20.20 1.52 -5.68
C ALA A 103 20.87 0.52 -4.70
N PRO A 104 20.86 -0.77 -4.98
CA PRO A 104 21.52 -1.76 -4.12
C PRO A 104 23.02 -1.49 -3.93
N GLU A 105 23.70 -1.04 -4.97
CA GLU A 105 25.11 -0.65 -4.89
C GLU A 105 25.34 0.55 -3.96
N ASP A 106 24.39 1.50 -3.92
CA ASP A 106 24.41 2.65 -3.02
C ASP A 106 24.16 2.18 -1.57
N LEU A 107 23.22 1.26 -1.33
CA LEU A 107 22.97 0.68 0.00
C LEU A 107 24.21 -0.07 0.52
N ASN A 108 24.86 -0.86 -0.32
CA ASN A 108 26.06 -1.60 0.05
C ASN A 108 27.24 -0.65 0.37
N MET A 109 27.41 0.41 -0.41
CA MET A 109 28.43 1.41 -0.13
C MET A 109 28.11 2.20 1.15
N LEU A 110 26.84 2.52 1.39
CA LEU A 110 26.40 3.21 2.61
C LEU A 110 26.73 2.39 3.87
N ILE A 111 26.50 1.07 3.85
CA ILE A 111 26.86 0.17 4.96
C ILE A 111 28.37 0.18 5.21
N LYS A 112 29.18 0.06 4.16
CA LYS A 112 30.65 0.12 4.26
C LYS A 112 31.13 1.45 4.82
N TRP A 113 30.59 2.55 4.33
CA TRP A 113 30.94 3.89 4.78
C TRP A 113 30.50 4.12 6.25
N CYS A 114 29.32 3.69 6.64
CA CYS A 114 28.90 3.77 8.05
C CYS A 114 29.83 2.99 8.98
N ALA A 115 30.24 1.78 8.58
CA ALA A 115 31.20 0.97 9.36
C ALA A 115 32.56 1.66 9.47
N ASP A 116 33.09 2.20 8.36
CA ASP A 116 34.34 2.96 8.32
C ASP A 116 34.29 4.17 9.27
N VAL A 117 33.21 4.98 9.21
CA VAL A 117 33.03 6.13 10.10
C VAL A 117 32.99 5.67 11.56
N CYS A 118 32.24 4.61 11.88
CA CYS A 118 32.15 4.09 13.24
C CYS A 118 33.51 3.62 13.77
N ILE A 119 34.26 2.85 12.99
CA ILE A 119 35.58 2.32 13.36
C ILE A 119 36.58 3.45 13.59
N ARG A 120 36.70 4.38 12.63
CA ARG A 120 37.66 5.51 12.72
C ARG A 120 37.38 6.47 13.88
N ASN A 121 36.10 6.61 14.27
CA ASN A 121 35.70 7.54 15.32
C ASN A 121 35.35 6.86 16.66
N ASN A 122 35.67 5.55 16.82
CA ASN A 122 35.40 4.77 18.03
C ASN A 122 33.92 4.79 18.44
N ILE A 123 32.98 4.72 17.47
CA ILE A 123 31.56 4.54 17.73
C ILE A 123 31.31 3.03 17.89
N PRO A 124 31.08 2.54 19.11
CA PRO A 124 31.13 1.10 19.40
C PRO A 124 29.96 0.32 18.79
N LYS A 125 28.85 1.01 18.53
CA LYS A 125 27.62 0.44 17.98
C LYS A 125 26.84 1.49 17.22
N LEU A 126 26.43 1.13 16.01
CA LEU A 126 25.45 1.92 15.26
C LEU A 126 24.03 1.46 15.62
N TYR A 127 23.18 2.37 16.08
CA TYR A 127 21.77 2.05 16.38
C TYR A 127 20.85 3.22 16.04
N TYR A 128 19.66 2.86 15.62
CA TYR A 128 18.54 3.75 15.35
C TYR A 128 17.44 3.45 16.37
N ASP A 129 17.03 4.42 17.15
CA ASP A 129 16.02 4.31 18.19
C ASP A 129 14.76 5.18 17.92
N GLY A 130 14.66 5.75 16.72
CA GLY A 130 13.58 6.65 16.35
C GLY A 130 13.72 8.06 16.95
N THR A 131 14.76 8.34 17.74
CA THR A 131 14.99 9.62 18.41
C THR A 131 16.29 10.28 17.96
N LYS A 132 16.48 11.53 18.38
CA LYS A 132 17.75 12.26 18.15
C LYS A 132 18.94 11.71 18.94
N ASN A 133 18.74 10.76 19.85
CA ASN A 133 19.77 10.21 20.73
C ASN A 133 20.49 9.00 20.09
N GLY A 134 19.93 8.37 19.07
CA GLY A 134 20.58 7.30 18.32
C GLY A 134 21.93 7.71 17.77
N THR A 135 22.83 6.75 17.58
CA THR A 135 24.10 6.95 16.87
C THR A 135 23.90 7.00 15.35
N LEU A 136 22.76 6.50 14.85
CA LEU A 136 22.26 6.72 13.51
C LEU A 136 21.01 7.59 13.57
N THR A 137 21.01 8.71 12.85
CA THR A 137 19.89 9.64 12.78
C THR A 137 19.55 9.98 11.33
N LEU A 138 18.34 10.48 11.11
CA LEU A 138 17.90 11.01 9.82
C LEU A 138 17.70 12.52 9.90
N HIS A 139 17.88 13.21 8.79
CA HIS A 139 17.64 14.65 8.69
C HIS A 139 16.22 15.04 9.17
N GLU A 140 15.20 14.25 8.81
CA GLU A 140 13.79 14.49 9.19
C GLU A 140 13.56 14.61 10.72
N MET A 141 14.48 14.08 11.54
CA MET A 141 14.39 14.20 13.01
C MET A 141 14.72 15.60 13.51
N PHE A 142 15.42 16.41 12.74
CA PHE A 142 15.90 17.74 13.15
C PHE A 142 15.09 18.88 12.55
N VAL A 143 14.54 18.68 11.36
CA VAL A 143 13.69 19.64 10.66
C VAL A 143 12.36 18.97 10.36
N ALA A 144 11.27 19.65 10.61
CA ALA A 144 9.99 19.16 10.15
C ALA A 144 9.90 19.36 8.66
N THR A 145 9.74 18.29 7.96
CA THR A 145 9.59 18.29 6.52
C THR A 145 8.18 17.87 6.14
N ALA A 146 7.60 18.55 5.16
CA ALA A 146 6.42 18.11 4.43
C ALA A 146 5.19 17.78 5.31
N CYS A 147 4.82 18.64 6.27
CA CYS A 147 3.74 18.39 7.22
C CYS A 147 2.46 19.18 6.90
N LEU A 148 1.35 18.64 7.43
CA LEU A 148 0.00 19.21 7.36
C LEU A 148 -0.51 19.52 8.77
N PRO A 149 -1.40 20.51 8.96
CA PRO A 149 -1.99 20.82 10.27
C PRO A 149 -2.91 19.67 10.73
N VAL A 150 -2.64 19.12 11.91
CA VAL A 150 -3.34 17.93 12.40
C VAL A 150 -4.81 18.15 12.69
N ASP A 151 -5.16 19.31 13.27
CA ASP A 151 -6.54 19.64 13.69
C ASP A 151 -7.44 20.08 12.51
N ARG A 152 -6.88 20.23 11.31
CA ARG A 152 -7.59 20.73 10.12
C ARG A 152 -7.47 19.82 8.91
N THR A 153 -6.79 18.70 9.06
CA THR A 153 -6.59 17.73 8.00
C THR A 153 -7.21 16.41 8.38
N GLU A 154 -8.05 15.90 7.51
CA GLU A 154 -8.60 14.55 7.60
C GLU A 154 -8.08 13.72 6.43
N VAL A 155 -7.93 12.44 6.62
CA VAL A 155 -7.59 11.45 5.59
C VAL A 155 -8.73 10.45 5.44
N LEU A 156 -8.93 9.95 4.25
CA LEU A 156 -9.98 8.96 4.00
C LEU A 156 -9.47 7.56 4.33
N THR A 157 -10.18 6.88 5.23
CA THR A 157 -10.04 5.44 5.51
C THR A 157 -11.17 4.65 4.84
N PRO A 158 -11.15 3.33 4.78
CA PRO A 158 -12.30 2.53 4.32
C PRO A 158 -13.58 2.78 5.13
N ASP A 159 -13.45 3.20 6.39
CA ASP A 159 -14.53 3.39 7.34
C ASP A 159 -14.89 4.87 7.57
N GLY A 160 -14.27 5.79 6.81
CA GLY A 160 -14.62 7.20 6.86
C GLY A 160 -13.46 8.19 6.90
N TRP A 161 -13.82 9.46 7.03
CA TRP A 161 -12.86 10.54 7.22
C TRP A 161 -12.39 10.58 8.67
N VAL A 162 -11.07 10.46 8.85
CA VAL A 162 -10.42 10.44 10.17
C VAL A 162 -9.42 11.58 10.24
N SER A 163 -9.39 12.28 11.40
CA SER A 163 -8.39 13.32 11.65
C SER A 163 -6.98 12.79 11.49
N LEU A 164 -6.11 13.55 10.83
CA LEU A 164 -4.69 13.20 10.70
C LEU A 164 -4.02 12.97 12.06
N LYS A 165 -4.53 13.61 13.11
CA LYS A 165 -4.08 13.42 14.49
C LYS A 165 -4.28 11.99 14.96
N ASP A 166 -5.42 11.37 14.61
CA ASP A 166 -5.85 10.08 15.13
C ASP A 166 -5.34 8.90 14.28
N ILE A 167 -4.76 9.16 13.12
CA ILE A 167 -4.16 8.13 12.26
C ILE A 167 -2.88 7.59 12.90
N ASN A 168 -2.70 6.28 12.85
CA ASN A 168 -1.55 5.56 13.39
C ASN A 168 -0.81 4.76 12.31
N ILE A 169 0.41 4.34 12.60
CA ILE A 169 1.17 3.40 11.76
C ILE A 169 0.39 2.09 11.68
N GLY A 170 0.23 1.58 10.46
CA GLY A 170 -0.55 0.37 10.17
C GLY A 170 -2.00 0.61 9.78
N ASP A 171 -2.56 1.80 10.02
CA ASP A 171 -3.89 2.16 9.52
C ASP A 171 -3.93 2.16 7.99
N THR A 172 -5.11 1.94 7.45
CA THR A 172 -5.31 1.91 5.99
C THR A 172 -5.96 3.21 5.54
N ILE A 173 -5.34 3.94 4.60
CA ILE A 173 -5.84 5.22 4.09
C ILE A 173 -5.83 5.27 2.57
N ALA A 174 -6.62 6.17 2.00
CA ALA A 174 -6.64 6.43 0.56
C ALA A 174 -5.33 7.11 0.13
N THR A 175 -4.59 6.45 -0.76
CA THR A 175 -3.32 6.88 -1.31
C THR A 175 -3.45 7.03 -2.83
N ALA A 176 -2.68 7.92 -3.45
CA ALA A 176 -2.76 8.14 -4.88
C ALA A 176 -1.43 7.83 -5.58
N HIS A 177 -1.52 7.29 -6.79
CA HIS A 177 -0.37 7.18 -7.68
C HIS A 177 -0.20 8.49 -8.46
N ILE A 178 1.04 8.95 -8.62
CA ILE A 178 1.30 10.31 -9.13
C ILE A 178 1.01 10.48 -10.61
N ASP A 179 1.21 9.44 -11.43
CA ASP A 179 1.19 9.57 -12.89
C ASP A 179 -0.23 9.58 -13.48
N ASP A 180 -1.17 8.92 -12.79
CA ASP A 180 -2.53 8.69 -13.28
C ASP A 180 -3.63 9.01 -12.25
N LEU A 181 -3.25 9.49 -11.07
CA LEU A 181 -4.12 9.76 -9.92
C LEU A 181 -4.98 8.54 -9.50
N GLN A 182 -4.52 7.31 -9.83
CA GLN A 182 -5.15 6.09 -9.33
C GLN A 182 -5.08 6.03 -7.81
N ILE A 183 -6.23 5.84 -7.17
CA ILE A 183 -6.34 5.72 -5.71
C ILE A 183 -6.36 4.25 -5.31
N LYS A 184 -5.66 3.95 -4.22
CA LYS A 184 -5.71 2.67 -3.53
C LYS A 184 -5.74 2.90 -2.03
N PHE A 185 -6.37 2.00 -1.31
CA PHE A 185 -6.26 1.97 0.14
C PHE A 185 -5.00 1.20 0.54
N SER A 186 -4.05 1.90 1.17
CA SER A 186 -2.72 1.38 1.52
C SER A 186 -2.37 1.68 2.97
N LYS A 187 -1.47 0.88 3.54
CA LYS A 187 -1.04 1.03 4.93
C LYS A 187 -0.19 2.29 5.14
N VAL A 188 -0.41 2.94 6.26
CA VAL A 188 0.49 3.95 6.81
C VAL A 188 1.76 3.25 7.28
N LEU A 189 2.89 3.60 6.70
CA LEU A 189 4.19 2.99 6.99
C LEU A 189 4.92 3.68 8.13
N ASP A 190 4.66 4.99 8.31
CA ASP A 190 5.27 5.82 9.32
C ASP A 190 4.42 7.08 9.59
N LYS A 191 4.60 7.67 10.77
CA LYS A 191 3.96 8.94 11.16
C LYS A 191 5.01 9.86 11.78
N ILE A 192 5.11 11.08 11.26
CA ILE A 192 5.98 12.10 11.81
C ILE A 192 5.40 12.57 13.16
N PRO A 193 6.19 12.59 14.24
CA PRO A 193 5.74 13.11 15.52
C PRO A 193 5.18 14.53 15.41
N GLU A 194 4.13 14.80 16.14
CA GLU A 194 3.51 16.13 16.20
C GLU A 194 4.49 17.19 16.69
N LYS A 195 4.48 18.34 16.04
CA LYS A 195 5.31 19.49 16.40
C LYS A 195 4.67 20.79 15.98
N ILE A 196 5.03 21.88 16.66
CA ILE A 196 4.52 23.21 16.34
C ILE A 196 5.40 23.83 15.26
N GLN A 197 4.80 24.23 14.14
CA GLN A 197 5.48 24.84 13.00
C GLN A 197 4.65 25.91 12.32
N ASP A 198 5.34 26.67 11.46
CA ASP A 198 4.70 27.62 10.57
C ASP A 198 4.11 26.86 9.37
N THR A 199 2.80 27.05 9.14
CA THR A 199 2.10 26.64 7.94
C THR A 199 1.70 27.86 7.11
N TYR A 200 1.43 27.62 5.85
CA TYR A 200 0.98 28.62 4.91
C TYR A 200 -0.36 28.19 4.33
N VAL A 201 -1.27 29.14 4.20
CA VAL A 201 -2.60 28.92 3.62
C VAL A 201 -2.68 29.70 2.31
N ILE A 202 -2.90 29.00 1.20
CA ILE A 202 -3.31 29.60 -0.07
C ILE A 202 -4.72 29.12 -0.34
N ARG A 203 -5.67 30.05 -0.26
CA ARG A 203 -7.10 29.77 -0.38
C ARG A 203 -7.60 28.83 0.74
N ASP A 204 -7.72 27.54 0.42
CA ASP A 204 -8.23 26.47 1.28
C ASP A 204 -7.31 25.24 1.30
N PHE A 205 -6.07 25.39 0.84
CA PHE A 205 -5.00 24.41 1.01
C PHE A 205 -3.97 24.92 2.01
N GLU A 206 -3.60 24.09 2.96
CA GLU A 206 -2.74 24.43 4.07
C GLU A 206 -1.66 23.39 4.29
N GLY A 207 -0.40 23.85 4.43
CA GLY A 207 0.75 22.98 4.68
C GLY A 207 1.99 23.77 5.08
N THR A 208 3.04 23.07 5.50
CA THR A 208 4.36 23.67 5.74
C THR A 208 5.00 24.10 4.42
N SER A 209 5.98 25.01 4.48
CA SER A 209 6.64 25.57 3.28
C SER A 209 7.26 24.52 2.37
N ASP A 210 7.73 23.44 2.94
CA ASP A 210 8.41 22.31 2.28
C ASP A 210 7.49 21.13 1.97
N HIS A 211 6.18 21.26 2.26
CA HIS A 211 5.19 20.25 1.88
C HIS A 211 5.16 20.06 0.36
N ARG A 212 5.15 18.80 -0.11
CA ARG A 212 5.10 18.49 -1.54
C ARG A 212 3.68 18.61 -2.07
N VAL A 213 3.53 19.37 -3.15
CA VAL A 213 2.22 19.60 -3.79
C VAL A 213 2.29 19.15 -5.25
N ILE A 214 1.30 18.36 -5.65
CA ILE A 214 1.03 18.11 -7.06
C ILE A 214 0.22 19.30 -7.59
N TYR A 215 0.67 19.89 -8.67
CA TYR A 215 -0.10 20.90 -9.36
C TYR A 215 0.05 20.79 -10.87
N TYR A 216 -0.89 21.39 -11.56
CA TYR A 216 -0.94 21.49 -13.01
C TYR A 216 -0.93 22.95 -13.41
N ASN A 217 -0.20 23.29 -14.46
CA ASN A 217 -0.25 24.63 -15.05
C ASN A 217 -1.47 24.76 -16.01
N GLN A 218 -1.62 25.93 -16.61
CA GLN A 218 -2.72 26.20 -17.56
C GLN A 218 -2.73 25.29 -18.80
N THR A 219 -1.57 24.72 -19.17
CA THR A 219 -1.44 23.80 -20.31
C THR A 219 -1.70 22.32 -19.92
N GLY A 220 -2.05 22.07 -18.66
CA GLY A 220 -2.25 20.71 -18.13
C GLY A 220 -0.98 19.94 -17.83
N LYS A 221 0.20 20.59 -17.87
CA LYS A 221 1.45 19.93 -17.50
C LYS A 221 1.55 19.78 -15.98
N GLN A 222 1.83 18.57 -15.53
CA GLN A 222 1.96 18.20 -14.12
C GLN A 222 3.34 18.56 -13.57
N TYR A 223 3.37 18.98 -12.32
CA TYR A 223 4.56 19.26 -11.53
C TYR A 223 4.37 18.76 -10.10
N VAL A 224 5.48 18.41 -9.46
CA VAL A 224 5.56 18.14 -8.02
C VAL A 224 6.67 18.97 -7.45
N GLU A 225 6.33 19.91 -6.59
CA GLU A 225 7.29 20.84 -5.99
C GLU A 225 6.97 21.06 -4.51
N GLN A 226 7.87 21.72 -3.80
CA GLN A 226 7.61 22.18 -2.44
C GLN A 226 6.62 23.34 -2.45
N TYR A 227 5.76 23.40 -1.44
CA TYR A 227 4.67 24.39 -1.36
C TYR A 227 5.18 25.84 -1.49
N LYS A 228 6.35 26.14 -0.91
CA LYS A 228 6.98 27.46 -1.04
C LYS A 228 7.30 27.86 -2.47
N GLU A 229 7.60 26.90 -3.34
CA GLU A 229 7.90 27.18 -4.75
C GLU A 229 6.65 27.68 -5.51
N LEU A 230 5.44 27.43 -4.96
CA LEU A 230 4.21 27.94 -5.54
C LEU A 230 3.93 29.40 -5.16
N PHE A 231 4.59 29.93 -4.13
CA PHE A 231 4.25 31.25 -3.56
C PHE A 231 4.49 32.40 -4.54
N ASP A 232 5.49 32.27 -5.39
CA ASP A 232 5.93 33.32 -6.30
C ASP A 232 5.65 32.99 -7.77
N LYS A 233 4.97 31.83 -8.02
CA LYS A 233 4.56 31.46 -9.39
C LYS A 233 3.45 32.37 -9.89
N LYS A 234 3.65 32.88 -11.09
CA LYS A 234 2.62 33.65 -11.81
C LYS A 234 1.68 32.71 -12.59
N GLY A 235 0.43 33.10 -12.71
CA GLY A 235 -0.59 32.37 -13.46
C GLY A 235 -1.42 31.44 -12.59
N SER A 236 -2.44 30.84 -13.21
CA SER A 236 -3.34 29.92 -12.50
C SER A 236 -2.68 28.55 -12.34
N LEU A 237 -2.59 28.10 -11.10
CA LEU A 237 -2.16 26.75 -10.74
C LEU A 237 -3.40 25.93 -10.33
N TYR A 238 -3.43 24.69 -10.74
CA TYR A 238 -4.53 23.77 -10.47
C TYR A 238 -4.02 22.59 -9.66
N ILE A 239 -4.72 22.24 -8.58
CA ILE A 239 -4.41 21.05 -7.76
C ILE A 239 -5.53 20.01 -7.88
N PRO A 240 -5.22 18.71 -7.85
CA PRO A 240 -6.23 17.66 -7.96
C PRO A 240 -7.07 17.56 -6.68
N ASN A 241 -8.38 17.52 -6.86
CA ASN A 241 -9.36 17.33 -5.78
C ASN A 241 -9.86 15.91 -5.68
N ALA A 242 -9.64 15.10 -6.69
CA ALA A 242 -10.19 13.76 -6.84
C ALA A 242 -9.20 12.89 -7.63
N GLY A 243 -9.36 11.59 -7.52
CA GLY A 243 -8.62 10.60 -8.28
C GLY A 243 -9.54 9.43 -8.66
N TYR A 244 -8.98 8.33 -9.11
CA TYR A 244 -9.72 7.21 -9.67
C TYR A 244 -9.48 5.94 -8.86
N PHE A 245 -10.51 5.46 -8.18
CA PHE A 245 -10.53 4.20 -7.45
C PHE A 245 -11.42 3.21 -8.18
N GLU A 246 -10.90 2.04 -8.48
CA GLU A 246 -11.71 0.95 -9.02
C GLU A 246 -12.11 0.02 -7.88
N GLY A 247 -13.34 0.18 -7.40
CA GLY A 247 -13.95 -0.72 -6.45
C GLY A 247 -14.31 -2.06 -7.11
N GLN A 248 -14.57 -3.06 -6.29
CA GLN A 248 -14.96 -4.39 -6.78
C GLN A 248 -16.37 -4.43 -7.39
N GLY A 249 -17.14 -3.36 -7.20
CA GLY A 249 -18.56 -3.28 -7.51
C GLY A 249 -19.43 -3.84 -6.38
N LEU A 250 -20.58 -3.22 -6.17
CA LEU A 250 -21.61 -3.78 -5.30
C LEU A 250 -22.40 -4.82 -6.10
N PRO A 251 -22.78 -5.96 -5.49
CA PRO A 251 -23.54 -7.01 -6.18
C PRO A 251 -25.04 -6.65 -6.24
N ILE A 252 -25.35 -5.46 -6.74
CA ILE A 252 -26.70 -4.92 -6.89
C ILE A 252 -26.91 -4.40 -8.32
N SER A 253 -28.14 -4.48 -8.81
CA SER A 253 -28.50 -3.87 -10.08
C SER A 253 -28.57 -2.35 -9.99
N LYS A 254 -28.58 -1.67 -11.14
CA LYS A 254 -28.78 -0.22 -11.19
C LYS A 254 -30.14 0.18 -10.60
N SER A 255 -31.18 -0.63 -10.82
CA SER A 255 -32.52 -0.39 -10.28
C SER A 255 -32.56 -0.54 -8.76
N ASP A 256 -31.86 -1.56 -8.20
CA ASP A 256 -31.75 -1.71 -6.75
C ASP A 256 -31.05 -0.52 -6.13
N MET A 257 -29.92 -0.10 -6.71
CA MET A 257 -29.18 1.07 -6.25
C MET A 257 -30.04 2.33 -6.28
N GLU A 258 -30.78 2.56 -7.37
CA GLU A 258 -31.68 3.70 -7.48
C GLU A 258 -32.81 3.63 -6.45
N PHE A 259 -33.33 2.45 -6.18
CA PHE A 259 -34.34 2.24 -5.14
C PHE A 259 -33.81 2.61 -3.75
N PHE A 260 -32.63 2.15 -3.39
CA PHE A 260 -31.99 2.50 -2.10
C PHE A 260 -31.75 4.01 -1.98
N VAL A 261 -31.27 4.67 -3.04
CA VAL A 261 -31.10 6.12 -3.06
C VAL A 261 -32.45 6.83 -2.89
N ALA A 262 -33.50 6.39 -3.58
CA ALA A 262 -34.84 6.96 -3.45
C ALA A 262 -35.41 6.80 -2.03
N VAL A 263 -35.21 5.62 -1.42
CA VAL A 263 -35.63 5.34 -0.04
C VAL A 263 -34.85 6.19 0.96
N GLN A 264 -33.55 6.34 0.77
CA GLN A 264 -32.73 7.21 1.61
C GLN A 264 -33.22 8.67 1.55
N ALA A 265 -33.53 9.16 0.36
CA ALA A 265 -33.93 10.54 0.13
C ALA A 265 -35.35 10.85 0.61
N ASP A 266 -36.34 10.14 0.09
CA ASP A 266 -37.75 10.47 0.21
C ASP A 266 -38.61 9.35 0.84
N GLY A 267 -38.05 8.15 1.07
CA GLY A 267 -38.79 7.02 1.65
C GLY A 267 -39.03 7.19 3.14
N HIS A 268 -40.10 6.61 3.64
CA HIS A 268 -40.41 6.49 5.06
C HIS A 268 -40.75 5.03 5.38
N TYR A 269 -40.04 4.46 6.36
CA TYR A 269 -40.36 3.11 6.83
C TYR A 269 -41.65 3.14 7.66
N MET A 270 -42.70 2.49 7.15
CA MET A 270 -43.95 2.36 7.85
C MET A 270 -43.80 1.31 8.97
N HIS A 271 -44.17 1.65 10.20
CA HIS A 271 -44.04 0.78 11.35
C HIS A 271 -45.30 0.81 12.23
N ASP A 272 -45.53 -0.29 12.92
CA ASP A 272 -46.52 -0.41 14.01
C ASP A 272 -45.76 -0.96 15.23
N GLY A 273 -45.65 -0.11 16.26
CA GLY A 273 -44.73 -0.37 17.35
C GLY A 273 -43.28 -0.56 16.86
N ASN A 274 -42.71 -1.73 17.15
CA ASN A 274 -41.36 -2.09 16.73
C ASN A 274 -41.28 -2.88 15.41
N CYS A 275 -42.42 -3.10 14.73
CA CYS A 275 -42.49 -3.89 13.51
C CYS A 275 -42.59 -3.01 12.26
N TYR A 276 -41.62 -3.13 11.38
CA TYR A 276 -41.72 -2.53 10.04
C TYR A 276 -42.63 -3.38 9.16
N TYR A 277 -43.50 -2.71 8.36
CA TYR A 277 -44.44 -3.40 7.47
C TYR A 277 -44.45 -2.84 6.04
N GLY A 278 -43.55 -1.91 5.71
CA GLY A 278 -43.41 -1.38 4.35
C GLY A 278 -42.71 -0.03 4.26
N ILE A 279 -42.76 0.55 3.06
CA ILE A 279 -42.18 1.84 2.72
C ILE A 279 -43.24 2.75 2.11
N GLU A 280 -43.33 4.01 2.56
CA GLU A 280 -44.14 5.05 1.98
C GLU A 280 -43.26 6.16 1.38
N PHE A 281 -43.50 6.52 0.13
CA PHE A 281 -42.99 7.75 -0.48
C PHE A 281 -44.11 8.81 -0.50
N HIS A 282 -43.76 10.07 -0.28
CA HIS A 282 -44.67 11.18 -0.30
C HIS A 282 -44.10 12.29 -1.21
N PHE A 283 -44.65 12.44 -2.42
CA PHE A 283 -44.13 13.33 -3.42
C PHE A 283 -45.13 14.43 -3.81
N THR A 284 -44.62 15.62 -4.07
CA THR A 284 -45.33 16.73 -4.70
C THR A 284 -44.83 17.01 -6.12
N LYS A 285 -43.63 16.52 -6.48
CA LYS A 285 -43.00 16.75 -7.78
C LYS A 285 -43.37 15.62 -8.75
N GLN A 286 -44.04 15.90 -9.82
CA GLN A 286 -44.48 14.93 -10.82
C GLN A 286 -43.31 14.08 -11.35
N ARG A 287 -42.14 14.69 -11.60
CA ARG A 287 -40.94 13.97 -12.06
C ARG A 287 -40.50 12.84 -11.12
N LYS A 288 -40.61 13.01 -9.78
CA LYS A 288 -40.27 11.98 -8.79
C LYS A 288 -41.34 10.88 -8.76
N ILE A 289 -42.63 11.27 -8.91
CA ILE A 289 -43.75 10.30 -8.95
C ILE A 289 -43.57 9.35 -10.15
N GLU A 290 -43.33 9.92 -11.34
CA GLU A 290 -43.15 9.13 -12.56
C GLU A 290 -41.91 8.25 -12.47
N LYS A 291 -40.78 8.79 -11.98
CA LYS A 291 -39.54 8.08 -11.86
C LYS A 291 -39.65 6.86 -10.93
N ILE A 292 -40.24 7.03 -9.73
CA ILE A 292 -40.39 5.92 -8.78
C ILE A 292 -41.41 4.88 -9.28
N LYS A 293 -42.48 5.29 -9.98
CA LYS A 293 -43.44 4.33 -10.57
C LYS A 293 -42.76 3.45 -11.62
N ASN A 294 -42.00 4.06 -12.52
CA ASN A 294 -41.26 3.33 -13.54
C ASN A 294 -40.26 2.36 -12.88
N LEU A 295 -39.50 2.83 -11.90
CA LEU A 295 -38.54 2.02 -11.16
C LEU A 295 -39.21 0.81 -10.48
N LEU A 296 -40.33 1.01 -9.79
CA LEU A 296 -41.05 -0.08 -9.13
C LEU A 296 -41.63 -1.10 -10.12
N ASN A 297 -42.11 -0.62 -11.29
CA ASN A 297 -42.58 -1.48 -12.37
C ASN A 297 -41.44 -2.32 -12.96
N ASP A 298 -40.27 -1.71 -13.21
CA ASP A 298 -39.09 -2.40 -13.72
C ASP A 298 -38.59 -3.47 -12.72
N MET A 299 -38.64 -3.17 -11.43
CA MET A 299 -38.31 -4.09 -10.34
C MET A 299 -39.41 -5.11 -10.05
N LYS A 300 -40.59 -4.98 -10.68
CA LYS A 300 -41.77 -5.82 -10.44
C LYS A 300 -42.24 -5.80 -8.96
N ILE A 301 -42.11 -4.64 -8.33
CA ILE A 301 -42.55 -4.42 -6.95
C ILE A 301 -44.00 -3.88 -6.98
N GLU A 302 -44.91 -4.57 -6.30
CA GLU A 302 -46.31 -4.11 -6.16
C GLU A 302 -46.38 -2.89 -5.24
N TYR A 303 -47.18 -1.89 -5.64
CA TYR A 303 -47.39 -0.70 -4.85
C TYR A 303 -48.80 -0.15 -4.96
N LYS A 304 -49.20 0.66 -3.99
CA LYS A 304 -50.50 1.39 -3.99
C LYS A 304 -50.28 2.88 -4.10
N ILE A 305 -51.06 3.55 -4.91
CA ILE A 305 -51.08 5.01 -5.07
C ILE A 305 -52.24 5.57 -4.27
N CYS A 306 -52.00 6.65 -3.54
CA CYS A 306 -53.01 7.38 -2.78
C CYS A 306 -52.79 8.88 -3.01
N ASP A 307 -53.55 9.45 -3.92
CA ASP A 307 -53.52 10.91 -4.17
C ASP A 307 -54.19 11.63 -2.99
N GLN A 308 -53.57 12.70 -2.57
CA GLN A 308 -54.01 13.52 -1.45
C GLN A 308 -54.72 14.79 -1.94
N SER A 309 -55.66 15.32 -1.15
CA SER A 309 -56.43 16.52 -1.45
C SER A 309 -55.54 17.79 -1.62
N ASN A 310 -54.33 17.76 -1.09
CA ASN A 310 -53.36 18.86 -1.21
C ASN A 310 -52.46 18.79 -2.48
N GLY A 311 -52.80 17.90 -3.43
CA GLY A 311 -52.06 17.73 -4.69
C GLY A 311 -50.77 16.89 -4.55
N SER A 312 -50.48 16.28 -3.39
CA SER A 312 -49.38 15.34 -3.24
C SER A 312 -49.82 13.89 -3.46
N THR A 313 -48.92 13.04 -3.83
CA THR A 313 -49.14 11.60 -4.07
C THR A 313 -48.32 10.78 -3.10
N LYS A 314 -48.98 9.82 -2.41
CA LYS A 314 -48.35 8.79 -1.61
C LYS A 314 -48.24 7.51 -2.43
N ILE A 315 -47.07 6.90 -2.42
CA ILE A 315 -46.81 5.59 -3.01
C ILE A 315 -46.37 4.66 -1.89
N ARG A 316 -47.14 3.58 -1.67
CA ARG A 316 -46.90 2.63 -0.57
C ARG A 316 -46.54 1.26 -1.10
N ILE A 317 -45.48 0.72 -0.56
CA ILE A 317 -45.02 -0.65 -0.76
C ILE A 317 -45.18 -1.38 0.54
N TYR A 318 -45.91 -2.51 0.53
CA TYR A 318 -46.15 -3.28 1.72
C TYR A 318 -45.26 -4.53 1.75
N GLY A 319 -44.85 -4.90 2.93
CA GLY A 319 -44.05 -6.09 3.21
C GLY A 319 -42.79 -5.74 4.03
N LYS A 320 -42.54 -6.55 5.04
CA LYS A 320 -41.34 -6.41 5.89
C LYS A 320 -40.06 -6.65 5.08
N ASN A 321 -40.10 -7.58 4.15
CA ASN A 321 -39.00 -7.97 3.29
C ASN A 321 -38.43 -6.81 2.45
N ILE A 322 -39.26 -5.82 2.07
CA ILE A 322 -38.76 -4.68 1.30
C ILE A 322 -37.93 -3.71 2.17
N VAL A 323 -38.25 -3.63 3.47
CA VAL A 323 -37.46 -2.85 4.43
C VAL A 323 -36.16 -3.59 4.72
N GLU A 324 -36.21 -4.91 4.94
CA GLU A 324 -35.03 -5.76 5.14
C GLU A 324 -34.08 -5.68 3.95
N PHE A 325 -34.59 -5.72 2.72
CA PHE A 325 -33.82 -5.54 1.49
C PHE A 325 -33.11 -4.17 1.45
N CYS A 326 -33.76 -3.09 1.89
CA CYS A 326 -33.08 -1.79 2.00
C CYS A 326 -31.99 -1.79 3.06
N GLU A 327 -32.23 -2.41 4.22
CA GLU A 327 -31.30 -2.41 5.35
C GLU A 327 -30.06 -3.29 5.13
N GLU A 328 -30.02 -4.12 4.09
CA GLU A 328 -28.79 -4.79 3.64
C GLU A 328 -27.72 -3.79 3.14
N TYR A 329 -28.16 -2.63 2.61
CA TYR A 329 -27.28 -1.61 2.04
C TYR A 329 -27.38 -0.24 2.73
N LEU A 330 -28.44 -0.03 3.50
CA LEU A 330 -28.66 1.17 4.32
C LEU A 330 -28.61 0.77 5.81
N ASN A 331 -28.36 1.72 6.66
CA ASN A 331 -28.48 1.57 8.10
C ASN A 331 -29.49 2.61 8.61
N ASN A 332 -30.72 2.19 8.86
CA ASN A 332 -31.84 3.08 9.22
C ASN A 332 -31.92 4.28 8.24
N LYS A 333 -32.04 3.94 6.95
CA LYS A 333 -32.08 4.89 5.82
C LYS A 333 -30.81 5.74 5.64
N LYS A 334 -29.68 5.38 6.20
CA LYS A 334 -28.40 6.07 6.00
C LYS A 334 -27.51 5.24 5.09
N PHE A 335 -26.78 5.88 4.21
CA PHE A 335 -25.70 5.21 3.50
C PHE A 335 -24.68 4.67 4.51
N THR A 336 -23.99 3.61 4.14
CA THR A 336 -22.90 3.01 4.91
C THR A 336 -21.58 3.16 4.16
N TRP A 337 -20.45 3.04 4.84
CA TRP A 337 -19.14 3.13 4.19
C TRP A 337 -18.88 2.00 3.18
N ASN A 338 -19.67 0.92 3.21
CA ASN A 338 -19.61 -0.14 2.19
C ASN A 338 -19.90 0.37 0.76
N TRP A 339 -20.59 1.50 0.62
CA TRP A 339 -20.84 2.14 -0.67
C TRP A 339 -19.57 2.62 -1.38
N LEU A 340 -18.44 2.74 -0.67
CA LEU A 340 -17.14 3.02 -1.30
C LEU A 340 -16.65 1.89 -2.22
N ASN A 341 -17.18 0.67 -2.06
CA ASN A 341 -16.79 -0.48 -2.89
C ASN A 341 -17.43 -0.50 -4.29
N MET A 342 -18.26 0.48 -4.62
CA MET A 342 -18.83 0.60 -5.96
C MET A 342 -17.73 0.59 -7.03
N SER A 343 -18.02 0.00 -8.19
CA SER A 343 -17.22 0.22 -9.38
C SER A 343 -17.33 1.68 -9.82
N HIS A 344 -16.39 2.14 -10.63
CA HIS A 344 -16.41 3.51 -11.13
C HIS A 344 -17.75 3.87 -11.83
N ALA A 345 -18.28 2.95 -12.65
CA ALA A 345 -19.56 3.15 -13.33
C ALA A 345 -20.74 3.26 -12.34
N GLN A 346 -20.78 2.38 -11.31
CA GLN A 346 -21.82 2.46 -10.28
C GLN A 346 -21.72 3.77 -9.49
N ALA A 347 -20.53 4.24 -9.19
CA ALA A 347 -20.33 5.48 -8.45
C ALA A 347 -20.83 6.72 -9.22
N LEU A 348 -20.59 6.77 -10.53
CA LEU A 348 -21.13 7.86 -11.37
C LEU A 348 -22.66 7.79 -11.44
N ASP A 349 -23.23 6.60 -11.65
CA ASP A 349 -24.69 6.41 -11.61
C ASP A 349 -25.28 6.82 -10.24
N PHE A 350 -24.63 6.46 -9.14
CA PHE A 350 -25.05 6.87 -7.80
C PHE A 350 -25.04 8.40 -7.64
N LEU A 351 -23.98 9.08 -8.09
CA LEU A 351 -23.90 10.54 -8.02
C LEU A 351 -25.00 11.22 -8.83
N ASP A 352 -25.37 10.68 -9.98
CA ASP A 352 -26.50 11.19 -10.77
C ASP A 352 -27.84 10.94 -10.06
N MET A 353 -28.02 9.77 -9.44
CA MET A 353 -29.24 9.43 -8.69
C MET A 353 -29.44 10.36 -7.48
N ILE A 354 -28.43 10.59 -6.65
CA ILE A 354 -28.57 11.50 -5.51
C ILE A 354 -28.88 12.93 -5.97
N MET A 355 -28.30 13.36 -7.09
CA MET A 355 -28.60 14.69 -7.67
C MET A 355 -30.04 14.78 -8.15
N PHE A 356 -30.62 13.69 -8.68
CA PHE A 356 -32.02 13.65 -9.10
C PHE A 356 -32.99 13.75 -7.91
N TYR A 357 -32.73 12.96 -6.83
CA TYR A 357 -33.65 12.90 -5.68
C TYR A 357 -33.52 14.11 -4.75
N ASP A 358 -32.36 14.37 -4.19
CA ASP A 358 -32.10 15.41 -3.18
C ASP A 358 -31.13 16.50 -3.63
N GLY A 359 -30.76 16.49 -4.90
CA GLY A 359 -29.85 17.47 -5.47
C GLY A 359 -30.55 18.67 -6.11
N CYS A 360 -29.74 19.67 -6.40
CA CYS A 360 -30.08 20.85 -7.19
C CYS A 360 -29.17 20.94 -8.42
N GLU A 361 -29.70 20.64 -9.60
CA GLU A 361 -28.97 20.65 -10.86
C GLU A 361 -28.30 21.99 -11.18
N ALA A 362 -28.97 23.10 -10.84
CA ALA A 362 -28.50 24.45 -11.17
C ALA A 362 -27.15 24.79 -10.52
N ASN A 363 -26.88 24.29 -9.32
CA ASN A 363 -25.63 24.54 -8.58
C ASN A 363 -24.81 23.29 -8.28
N LYS A 364 -25.28 22.11 -8.75
CA LYS A 364 -24.68 20.81 -8.49
C LYS A 364 -24.51 20.53 -6.98
N GLY A 365 -25.49 20.92 -6.19
CA GLY A 365 -25.49 20.78 -4.73
C GLY A 365 -26.41 19.65 -4.27
N TYR A 366 -25.92 18.80 -3.37
CA TYR A 366 -26.69 17.81 -2.62
C TYR A 366 -26.74 18.23 -1.14
N SER A 367 -27.87 18.03 -0.50
CA SER A 367 -28.06 18.37 0.93
C SER A 367 -28.69 17.21 1.68
N SER A 368 -28.21 16.95 2.87
CA SER A 368 -28.78 15.97 3.79
C SER A 368 -28.67 16.50 5.22
N SER A 369 -29.70 16.29 6.03
CA SER A 369 -29.63 16.53 7.48
C SER A 369 -28.70 15.53 8.19
N ILE A 370 -28.36 14.44 7.53
CA ILE A 370 -27.44 13.39 8.00
C ILE A 370 -26.04 13.72 7.46
N VAL A 371 -25.17 14.27 8.31
CA VAL A 371 -23.81 14.67 7.95
C VAL A 371 -23.02 13.49 7.37
N GLU A 372 -23.24 12.28 7.88
CA GLU A 372 -22.56 11.07 7.42
C GLU A 372 -22.86 10.76 5.94
N ASN A 373 -24.10 10.95 5.49
CA ASN A 373 -24.45 10.80 4.08
C ASN A 373 -23.65 11.77 3.19
N VAL A 374 -23.48 13.02 3.64
CA VAL A 374 -22.68 14.02 2.92
C VAL A 374 -21.20 13.62 2.87
N ASN A 375 -20.67 13.06 3.98
CA ASN A 375 -19.30 12.57 4.06
C ASN A 375 -19.06 11.40 3.09
N ILE A 376 -19.99 10.44 3.03
CA ILE A 376 -19.92 9.29 2.12
C ILE A 376 -20.02 9.76 0.65
N VAL A 377 -20.95 10.65 0.34
CA VAL A 377 -21.07 11.23 -1.00
C VAL A 377 -19.78 11.96 -1.41
N GLN A 378 -19.16 12.70 -0.48
CA GLN A 378 -17.88 13.34 -0.76
C GLN A 378 -16.76 12.33 -1.03
N ALA A 379 -16.68 11.28 -0.26
CA ALA A 379 -15.68 10.22 -0.45
C ALA A 379 -15.88 9.55 -1.81
N ILE A 380 -17.10 9.13 -2.15
CA ILE A 380 -17.43 8.52 -3.45
C ILE A 380 -17.06 9.46 -4.60
N ALA A 381 -17.44 10.74 -4.53
CA ALA A 381 -17.08 11.74 -5.55
C ALA A 381 -15.57 11.85 -5.72
N SER A 382 -14.83 11.99 -4.61
CA SER A 382 -13.38 12.17 -4.63
C SER A 382 -12.61 10.94 -5.11
N LEU A 383 -13.17 9.74 -4.90
CA LEU A 383 -12.64 8.48 -5.41
C LEU A 383 -12.95 8.24 -6.89
N ASN A 384 -13.85 9.05 -7.50
CA ASN A 384 -14.33 8.81 -8.86
C ASN A 384 -14.17 10.03 -9.79
N GLY A 385 -13.10 10.80 -9.63
CA GLY A 385 -12.77 11.91 -10.52
C GLY A 385 -13.64 13.17 -10.34
N VAL A 386 -14.50 13.21 -9.31
CA VAL A 386 -15.41 14.33 -9.09
C VAL A 386 -14.96 15.13 -7.86
N GLY A 387 -14.44 16.32 -8.09
CA GLY A 387 -14.11 17.26 -7.03
C GLY A 387 -15.35 17.72 -6.26
N SER A 388 -15.17 18.16 -5.02
CA SER A 388 -16.29 18.55 -4.17
C SER A 388 -15.94 19.62 -3.13
N LYS A 389 -16.98 20.25 -2.57
CA LYS A 389 -16.86 21.11 -1.40
C LYS A 389 -18.04 20.90 -0.46
N VAL A 390 -17.74 20.49 0.76
CA VAL A 390 -18.72 20.44 1.86
C VAL A 390 -18.82 21.80 2.53
N CYS A 391 -20.02 22.22 2.86
CA CYS A 391 -20.40 23.50 3.46
C CYS A 391 -21.50 23.28 4.51
N ASP A 392 -21.97 24.38 5.11
CA ASP A 392 -23.13 24.41 5.98
C ASP A 392 -23.03 23.39 7.14
N ASN A 393 -21.90 23.42 7.85
CA ASN A 393 -21.59 22.51 8.97
C ASN A 393 -21.72 21.02 8.60
N GLY A 394 -21.39 20.67 7.36
CA GLY A 394 -21.37 19.27 6.90
C GLY A 394 -22.69 18.79 6.27
N THR A 395 -23.72 19.64 6.19
CA THR A 395 -25.05 19.22 5.68
C THR A 395 -25.25 19.45 4.19
N ARG A 396 -24.29 20.05 3.51
CA ARG A 396 -24.36 20.32 2.07
C ARG A 396 -23.03 20.09 1.38
N ILE A 397 -23.09 19.50 0.19
CA ILE A 397 -21.94 19.31 -0.69
C ILE A 397 -22.24 19.87 -2.08
N TYR A 398 -21.26 20.52 -2.68
CA TYR A 398 -21.29 20.95 -4.07
C TYR A 398 -20.28 20.12 -4.87
N LEU A 399 -20.76 19.43 -5.89
CA LEU A 399 -19.91 18.71 -6.84
C LEU A 399 -19.22 19.71 -7.77
N LYS A 400 -17.96 19.48 -8.06
CA LYS A 400 -17.05 20.37 -8.77
C LYS A 400 -16.22 19.58 -9.78
N LYS A 401 -15.40 20.29 -10.56
CA LYS A 401 -14.40 19.68 -11.44
C LYS A 401 -13.34 18.95 -10.62
N GLU A 402 -12.74 17.95 -11.21
CA GLU A 402 -11.63 17.16 -10.69
C GLU A 402 -10.47 18.04 -10.20
N MET A 403 -10.14 19.09 -10.97
CA MET A 403 -9.09 20.04 -10.65
C MET A 403 -9.65 21.35 -10.12
N ARG A 404 -8.98 21.95 -9.14
CA ARG A 404 -9.31 23.28 -8.65
C ARG A 404 -8.14 24.25 -8.77
N SER A 405 -8.46 25.51 -9.12
CA SER A 405 -7.46 26.58 -9.10
C SER A 405 -7.12 26.99 -7.67
N LEU A 406 -5.85 27.16 -7.35
CA LEU A 406 -5.39 27.82 -6.13
C LEU A 406 -5.64 29.34 -6.13
N GLY A 407 -5.97 29.92 -7.30
CA GLY A 407 -6.22 31.36 -7.45
C GLY A 407 -4.95 32.21 -7.37
N ASP A 408 -5.06 33.41 -6.79
CA ASP A 408 -3.94 34.31 -6.61
C ASP A 408 -3.04 33.84 -5.46
N ASN A 409 -1.85 33.34 -5.79
CA ASN A 409 -0.88 32.78 -4.85
C ASN A 409 -0.20 33.84 -3.97
N ASN A 410 -0.34 35.12 -4.30
CA ASN A 410 0.22 36.23 -3.50
C ASN A 410 -0.53 36.47 -2.19
N LYS A 411 -1.75 35.90 -2.04
CA LYS A 411 -2.57 36.03 -0.82
C LYS A 411 -2.34 34.89 0.17
N LYS A 412 -1.08 34.53 0.43
CA LYS A 412 -0.74 33.54 1.45
C LYS A 412 -0.87 34.12 2.87
N ARG A 413 -1.42 33.33 3.78
CA ARG A 413 -1.48 33.63 5.19
C ARG A 413 -0.60 32.64 5.95
N LYS A 414 0.24 33.13 6.85
CA LYS A 414 1.09 32.33 7.74
C LYS A 414 0.38 32.07 9.06
N LEU A 415 0.39 30.83 9.52
CA LEU A 415 -0.13 30.39 10.80
C LEU A 415 0.92 29.56 11.53
N ARG A 416 0.88 29.55 12.86
CA ARG A 416 1.73 28.69 13.68
C ARG A 416 0.86 27.68 14.42
N GLN A 417 1.05 26.39 14.16
CA GLN A 417 0.15 25.34 14.64
C GLN A 417 0.81 23.98 14.70
N THR A 418 0.13 23.03 15.33
CA THR A 418 0.58 21.64 15.39
C THR A 418 0.45 20.97 14.03
N VAL A 419 1.55 20.38 13.57
CA VAL A 419 1.64 19.69 12.28
C VAL A 419 2.17 18.27 12.44
N SER A 420 1.75 17.40 11.56
CA SER A 420 2.24 16.03 11.39
C SER A 420 2.11 15.61 9.93
N CYS A 421 2.59 14.45 9.60
CA CYS A 421 2.38 13.83 8.31
C CYS A 421 2.52 12.32 8.44
N VAL A 422 1.85 11.59 7.57
CA VAL A 422 2.00 10.15 7.43
C VAL A 422 2.91 9.85 6.24
N THR A 423 3.45 8.64 6.21
CA THR A 423 4.22 8.12 5.10
C THR A 423 3.49 6.91 4.51
N VAL A 424 3.29 6.89 3.20
CA VAL A 424 2.69 5.79 2.46
C VAL A 424 3.56 5.40 1.26
N GLU A 425 3.36 4.21 0.73
CA GLU A 425 4.19 3.67 -0.35
C GLU A 425 4.18 4.54 -1.62
N SER A 426 2.99 5.02 -2.04
CA SER A 426 2.85 5.84 -3.25
C SER A 426 3.47 7.25 -3.13
N GLY A 427 3.69 7.73 -1.91
CA GLY A 427 4.20 9.08 -1.65
C GLY A 427 3.14 10.19 -1.73
N PHE A 428 1.86 9.85 -1.96
CA PHE A 428 0.75 10.80 -2.06
C PHE A 428 -0.51 10.25 -1.39
N ILE A 429 -1.30 11.14 -0.78
CA ILE A 429 -2.50 10.82 -0.02
C ILE A 429 -3.66 11.70 -0.43
N LEU A 430 -4.88 11.19 -0.28
CA LEU A 430 -6.11 11.95 -0.40
C LEU A 430 -6.48 12.53 0.97
N ILE A 431 -6.52 13.84 1.07
CA ILE A 431 -6.86 14.56 2.30
C ILE A 431 -8.13 15.40 2.12
N ARG A 432 -8.70 15.83 3.23
CA ARG A 432 -9.76 16.85 3.31
C ARG A 432 -9.32 17.98 4.22
N GLN A 433 -9.40 19.23 3.71
CA GLN A 433 -9.18 20.47 4.47
C GLN A 433 -10.26 21.49 4.11
N HIS A 434 -10.79 22.21 5.08
CA HIS A 434 -11.82 23.25 4.85
C HIS A 434 -13.00 22.75 3.99
N GLY A 435 -13.39 21.50 4.19
CA GLY A 435 -14.47 20.86 3.43
C GLY A 435 -14.11 20.47 2.00
N ARG A 436 -12.86 20.61 1.56
CA ARG A 436 -12.39 20.24 0.22
C ARG A 436 -11.41 19.10 0.27
N THR A 437 -11.52 18.22 -0.69
CA THR A 437 -10.55 17.15 -0.90
C THR A 437 -9.37 17.63 -1.75
N THR A 438 -8.22 17.00 -1.56
CA THR A 438 -6.99 17.30 -2.30
C THR A 438 -6.06 16.08 -2.28
N ILE A 439 -5.49 15.72 -3.43
CA ILE A 439 -4.38 14.79 -3.49
C ILE A 439 -3.09 15.58 -3.31
N THR A 440 -2.29 15.21 -2.33
CA THR A 440 -1.07 15.91 -1.98
C THR A 440 0.03 14.96 -1.55
N GLY A 441 1.28 15.41 -1.57
CA GLY A 441 2.42 14.61 -1.15
C GLY A 441 2.38 14.28 0.34
N ASN A 442 3.03 13.22 0.71
CA ASN A 442 3.33 12.87 2.09
C ASN A 442 4.80 13.21 2.41
N CYS A 443 5.25 12.87 3.63
CA CYS A 443 6.66 13.01 3.99
C CYS A 443 7.52 12.05 3.16
N PRO A 444 8.55 12.53 2.44
CA PRO A 444 9.46 11.65 1.73
C PRO A 444 10.41 10.95 2.72
N GLY A 445 10.62 9.66 2.58
CA GLY A 445 11.69 8.99 3.27
C GLY A 445 11.53 7.54 3.74
N PRO A 446 10.55 6.73 3.28
CA PRO A 446 10.40 5.38 3.84
C PRO A 446 11.50 4.41 3.48
N TYR A 447 12.11 4.50 2.27
CA TYR A 447 13.03 3.46 1.83
C TYR A 447 14.28 3.38 2.72
N ILE A 448 15.00 4.48 2.92
CA ILE A 448 16.16 4.49 3.83
C ILE A 448 15.69 4.14 5.26
N LYS A 449 14.57 4.71 5.72
CA LYS A 449 14.03 4.44 7.04
C LYS A 449 13.67 2.96 7.23
N SER A 450 13.06 2.33 6.24
CA SER A 450 12.78 0.88 6.27
C SER A 450 14.04 0.01 6.30
N LYS A 451 15.19 0.56 5.90
CA LYS A 451 16.49 -0.13 5.89
C LYS A 451 17.37 0.16 7.10
N LEU A 452 17.02 1.09 7.99
CA LEU A 452 17.91 1.51 9.07
C LEU A 452 18.28 0.37 10.01
N ASN A 453 17.33 -0.48 10.40
CA ASN A 453 17.63 -1.65 11.24
C ASN A 453 18.57 -2.62 10.52
N TYR A 454 18.37 -2.86 9.23
CA TYR A 454 19.25 -3.68 8.41
C TYR A 454 20.64 -3.04 8.29
N ILE A 455 20.73 -1.73 8.02
CA ILE A 455 22.00 -0.99 7.99
C ILE A 455 22.72 -1.13 9.33
N CYS A 456 22.03 -0.91 10.45
CA CYS A 456 22.62 -1.05 11.78
C CYS A 456 23.15 -2.47 12.03
N GLN A 457 22.39 -3.50 11.67
CA GLN A 457 22.81 -4.91 11.84
C GLN A 457 24.06 -5.22 11.04
N GLU A 458 24.11 -4.89 9.76
CA GLU A 458 25.25 -5.16 8.90
C GLU A 458 26.49 -4.35 9.31
N VAL A 459 26.32 -3.08 9.66
CA VAL A 459 27.41 -2.22 10.18
C VAL A 459 28.00 -2.81 11.46
N ASN A 460 27.17 -3.23 12.41
CA ASN A 460 27.64 -3.78 13.68
C ASN A 460 28.41 -5.10 13.48
N LYS A 461 28.03 -5.95 12.52
CA LYS A 461 28.82 -7.13 12.14
C LYS A 461 30.23 -6.75 11.67
N LEU A 462 30.35 -5.68 10.87
CA LEU A 462 31.66 -5.19 10.41
C LEU A 462 32.50 -4.60 11.55
N ILE A 463 31.89 -3.87 12.48
CA ILE A 463 32.56 -3.35 13.67
C ILE A 463 33.08 -4.50 14.54
N GLU A 464 32.26 -5.53 14.80
CA GLU A 464 32.63 -6.71 15.58
C GLU A 464 33.76 -7.50 14.91
N ALA A 465 33.74 -7.68 13.60
CA ALA A 465 34.78 -8.33 12.83
C ALA A 465 36.13 -7.58 12.96
N ASN A 466 36.10 -6.24 12.84
CA ASN A 466 37.28 -5.40 13.05
C ASN A 466 37.85 -5.54 14.48
N ASN A 467 36.98 -5.51 15.48
CA ASN A 467 37.40 -5.61 16.90
C ASN A 467 38.00 -6.99 17.27
N LYS A 468 37.66 -8.05 16.54
CA LYS A 468 38.22 -9.42 16.72
C LYS A 468 39.54 -9.60 15.99
N GLY A 469 40.12 -8.58 15.37
CA GLY A 469 41.36 -8.69 14.59
C GLY A 469 41.21 -9.53 13.31
N ALA A 470 39.97 -9.92 12.97
CA ALA A 470 39.70 -10.50 11.67
C ALA A 470 39.89 -9.40 10.65
N ILE A 471 40.81 -9.59 9.67
CA ILE A 471 40.80 -8.80 8.44
C ILE A 471 39.34 -8.82 7.97
N ALA A 472 38.67 -7.67 8.00
CA ALA A 472 37.28 -7.60 7.55
C ALA A 472 37.24 -8.33 6.20
N PRO A 473 36.48 -9.41 6.05
CA PRO A 473 36.34 -10.00 4.74
C PRO A 473 35.89 -8.85 3.87
N THR A 474 36.63 -8.57 2.80
CA THR A 474 36.13 -7.68 1.74
C THR A 474 34.68 -8.11 1.59
N PRO A 475 33.68 -7.25 1.90
CA PRO A 475 32.32 -7.74 2.01
C PRO A 475 32.09 -8.50 0.73
N THR A 476 31.97 -9.81 0.87
CA THR A 476 31.58 -10.66 -0.25
C THR A 476 30.35 -9.96 -0.75
N VAL A 477 30.41 -9.45 -1.96
CA VAL A 477 29.24 -8.91 -2.65
C VAL A 477 28.18 -9.94 -2.35
N GLN A 478 27.24 -9.62 -1.44
CA GLN A 478 26.13 -10.54 -1.17
C GLN A 478 25.60 -10.80 -2.56
N SER A 479 25.77 -12.04 -3.02
CA SER A 479 25.33 -12.42 -4.35
C SER A 479 23.93 -11.88 -4.46
N GLN A 480 23.73 -10.92 -5.37
CA GLN A 480 22.40 -10.35 -5.59
C GLN A 480 21.41 -11.53 -5.59
N PRO A 481 20.25 -11.42 -4.98
CA PRO A 481 19.33 -12.51 -4.93
C PRO A 481 19.20 -13.10 -6.32
N THR A 482 19.52 -14.37 -6.45
CA THR A 482 19.40 -15.07 -7.72
C THR A 482 18.08 -15.80 -7.74
N TYR A 483 17.47 -15.83 -8.90
CA TYR A 483 16.23 -16.53 -9.13
C TYR A 483 16.47 -17.65 -10.13
N LYS A 484 16.11 -18.88 -9.74
CA LYS A 484 16.25 -20.05 -10.61
C LYS A 484 15.02 -20.16 -11.49
N VAL A 485 15.21 -19.94 -12.78
CA VAL A 485 14.22 -20.26 -13.81
C VAL A 485 14.34 -21.76 -14.09
N VAL A 486 13.35 -22.53 -13.71
CA VAL A 486 13.42 -24.02 -13.72
C VAL A 486 13.05 -24.62 -15.07
N THR A 487 12.24 -23.92 -15.86
CA THR A 487 11.88 -24.27 -17.25
C THR A 487 11.89 -23.01 -18.10
N ASP A 488 11.98 -23.14 -19.41
CA ASP A 488 11.83 -22.01 -20.32
C ASP A 488 10.47 -21.33 -20.10
N VAL A 489 10.47 -20.02 -19.83
CA VAL A 489 9.25 -19.23 -19.60
C VAL A 489 9.21 -18.00 -20.49
N TYR A 490 8.03 -17.44 -20.71
CA TYR A 490 7.93 -16.18 -21.42
C TYR A 490 8.35 -15.01 -20.54
N GLY A 491 9.06 -14.07 -21.14
CA GLY A 491 9.48 -12.82 -20.51
C GLY A 491 8.70 -11.63 -21.06
N TYR A 492 8.45 -10.64 -20.18
CA TYR A 492 7.57 -9.50 -20.40
C TYR A 492 8.25 -8.20 -20.03
N MET A 493 7.69 -7.06 -20.45
CA MET A 493 8.21 -5.74 -20.11
C MET A 493 7.78 -5.29 -18.73
N THR A 494 6.59 -5.69 -18.27
CA THR A 494 6.04 -5.31 -16.98
C THR A 494 5.64 -6.54 -16.14
N ALA A 495 5.57 -6.37 -14.83
CA ALA A 495 5.10 -7.41 -13.91
C ALA A 495 3.63 -7.80 -14.19
N ALA A 496 2.79 -6.82 -14.51
CA ALA A 496 1.38 -7.04 -14.84
C ALA A 496 1.22 -7.88 -16.12
N ASP A 497 1.98 -7.57 -17.18
CA ASP A 497 1.96 -8.37 -18.42
C ASP A 497 2.42 -9.82 -18.14
N ALA A 498 3.38 -10.01 -17.23
CA ALA A 498 3.87 -11.34 -16.87
C ALA A 498 2.82 -12.16 -16.08
N VAL A 499 2.05 -11.53 -15.22
CA VAL A 499 1.00 -12.19 -14.44
C VAL A 499 -0.19 -12.59 -15.32
N ASN A 500 -0.56 -11.71 -16.25
CA ASN A 500 -1.72 -11.88 -17.12
C ASN A 500 -1.40 -12.64 -18.44
N ASP A 501 -0.14 -13.01 -18.67
CA ASP A 501 0.37 -13.67 -19.88
C ASP A 501 0.02 -12.92 -21.18
N ILE A 502 0.17 -11.59 -21.17
CA ILE A 502 -0.10 -10.74 -22.33
C ILE A 502 1.18 -10.02 -22.79
N LYS A 503 1.24 -9.66 -24.08
CA LYS A 503 2.38 -8.91 -24.67
C LYS A 503 3.75 -9.60 -24.44
N ARG A 504 3.82 -10.90 -24.67
CA ARG A 504 5.07 -11.69 -24.62
C ARG A 504 6.18 -11.03 -25.46
N LYS A 505 7.38 -10.91 -24.91
CA LYS A 505 8.52 -10.25 -25.58
C LYS A 505 9.61 -11.23 -26.02
N ARG A 506 10.00 -12.15 -25.13
CA ARG A 506 11.08 -13.11 -25.40
C ARG A 506 10.90 -14.34 -24.52
N THR A 507 11.62 -15.41 -24.85
CA THR A 507 11.76 -16.56 -23.97
C THR A 507 12.93 -16.34 -23.01
N VAL A 508 12.71 -16.53 -21.72
CA VAL A 508 13.74 -16.64 -20.69
C VAL A 508 14.02 -18.11 -20.50
N LYS A 509 15.24 -18.53 -20.83
CA LYS A 509 15.67 -19.92 -20.74
C LYS A 509 15.78 -20.40 -19.30
N ALA A 510 15.68 -21.71 -19.07
CA ALA A 510 16.01 -22.30 -17.77
C ALA A 510 17.45 -21.95 -17.38
N GLY A 511 17.67 -21.55 -16.12
CA GLY A 511 18.98 -21.09 -15.66
C GLY A 511 18.87 -20.27 -14.39
N THR A 512 20.00 -19.84 -13.84
CA THR A 512 20.06 -18.94 -12.67
C THR A 512 20.34 -17.53 -13.14
N TYR A 513 19.52 -16.58 -12.71
CA TYR A 513 19.55 -15.18 -13.09
C TYR A 513 19.64 -14.29 -11.85
N TYR A 514 20.19 -13.10 -11.98
CA TYR A 514 20.07 -12.07 -10.94
C TYR A 514 18.64 -11.53 -10.89
N VAL A 515 18.15 -11.21 -9.71
CA VAL A 515 16.86 -10.51 -9.51
C VAL A 515 17.11 -9.02 -9.63
N PHE A 516 16.49 -8.39 -10.62
CA PHE A 516 16.53 -6.92 -10.75
C PHE A 516 15.43 -6.27 -9.91
N ASN A 517 14.22 -6.84 -9.94
CA ASN A 517 13.08 -6.40 -9.14
C ASN A 517 12.10 -7.57 -8.95
N GLU A 518 11.25 -7.50 -7.94
CA GLU A 518 10.35 -8.58 -7.56
C GLU A 518 9.03 -8.05 -7.00
N THR A 519 7.94 -8.75 -7.31
CA THR A 519 6.62 -8.60 -6.69
C THR A 519 6.19 -9.94 -6.07
N ASN A 520 5.06 -9.97 -5.38
CA ASN A 520 4.53 -11.23 -4.84
C ASN A 520 4.27 -12.28 -5.94
N THR A 521 3.95 -11.86 -7.16
CA THR A 521 3.49 -12.73 -8.26
C THR A 521 4.43 -12.81 -9.46
N ALA A 522 5.37 -11.87 -9.60
CA ALA A 522 6.31 -11.80 -10.72
C ALA A 522 7.71 -11.40 -10.25
N VAL A 523 8.74 -11.77 -11.03
CA VAL A 523 10.14 -11.40 -10.78
C VAL A 523 10.79 -10.92 -12.07
N ASN A 524 11.55 -9.83 -12.00
CA ASN A 524 12.37 -9.35 -13.11
C ASN A 524 13.75 -10.02 -13.04
N VAL A 525 14.04 -10.88 -14.00
CA VAL A 525 15.27 -11.68 -14.06
C VAL A 525 16.20 -11.18 -15.15
N THR A 526 17.49 -11.14 -14.86
CA THR A 526 18.51 -10.63 -15.79
C THR A 526 19.80 -11.45 -15.71
N ALA A 527 20.49 -11.59 -16.83
CA ALA A 527 21.83 -12.19 -16.88
C ALA A 527 22.93 -11.17 -16.54
N LYS A 528 22.63 -9.86 -16.55
CA LYS A 528 23.59 -8.79 -16.33
C LYS A 528 23.23 -7.99 -15.09
N LEU A 529 24.11 -8.02 -14.10
CA LEU A 529 23.93 -7.36 -12.80
C LEU A 529 23.62 -5.85 -12.97
N GLY A 530 22.60 -5.37 -12.21
CA GLY A 530 22.22 -3.95 -12.21
C GLY A 530 21.47 -3.45 -13.45
N VAL A 531 21.14 -4.34 -14.40
CA VAL A 531 20.39 -3.98 -15.62
C VAL A 531 19.03 -4.69 -15.60
N ALA A 532 17.97 -3.94 -15.88
CA ALA A 532 16.62 -4.51 -15.98
C ALA A 532 16.57 -5.61 -17.06
N GLY A 533 16.02 -6.75 -16.69
CA GLY A 533 15.87 -7.91 -17.55
C GLY A 533 14.44 -8.06 -18.09
N ALA A 534 13.91 -9.27 -17.99
CA ALA A 534 12.53 -9.56 -18.33
C ALA A 534 11.74 -9.90 -17.06
N TRP A 535 10.51 -9.44 -16.98
CA TRP A 535 9.57 -9.92 -15.98
C TRP A 535 9.09 -11.32 -16.37
N ILE A 536 9.03 -12.21 -15.40
CA ILE A 536 8.45 -13.55 -15.55
C ILE A 536 7.43 -13.79 -14.43
N SER A 537 6.39 -14.55 -14.72
CA SER A 537 5.43 -14.98 -13.71
C SER A 537 6.05 -16.03 -12.80
N LYS A 538 5.97 -15.85 -11.49
CA LYS A 538 6.37 -16.88 -10.51
C LYS A 538 5.52 -18.14 -10.62
N ALA A 539 4.25 -17.99 -11.02
CA ALA A 539 3.35 -19.12 -11.26
C ALA A 539 3.78 -19.94 -12.48
N ALA A 540 4.24 -19.29 -13.56
CA ALA A 540 4.72 -19.96 -14.76
C ALA A 540 6.09 -20.65 -14.55
N ASN A 541 6.91 -20.15 -13.61
CA ASN A 541 8.22 -20.73 -13.27
C ASN A 541 8.13 -21.84 -12.23
N LYS A 542 6.96 -22.30 -11.86
CA LYS A 542 6.85 -23.52 -11.03
C LYS A 542 7.35 -24.68 -11.90
N GLN A 543 8.22 -25.53 -11.32
CA GLN A 543 8.37 -26.87 -11.87
C GLN A 543 6.96 -27.37 -12.15
N PRO A 544 6.71 -28.05 -13.29
CA PRO A 544 5.50 -28.85 -13.38
C PRO A 544 5.46 -29.60 -12.05
N VAL A 545 4.46 -29.29 -11.25
CA VAL A 545 4.14 -30.10 -10.11
C VAL A 545 4.03 -31.47 -10.74
N LYS A 546 5.05 -32.31 -10.49
CA LYS A 546 4.80 -33.74 -10.59
C LYS A 546 3.62 -33.87 -9.63
N THR A 547 2.42 -33.96 -10.21
CA THR A 547 1.32 -34.54 -9.49
C THR A 547 1.86 -35.88 -9.08
N ASN A 548 2.34 -35.98 -7.86
CA ASN A 548 2.61 -37.24 -7.21
C ASN A 548 1.22 -37.86 -7.01
N THR A 549 0.62 -38.28 -8.11
CA THR A 549 -0.31 -39.39 -8.04
C THR A 549 0.60 -40.55 -7.71
N PRO A 550 0.52 -41.12 -6.49
CA PRO A 550 1.39 -42.21 -6.10
C PRO A 550 1.29 -43.31 -7.16
N THR A 551 2.42 -43.71 -7.69
CA THR A 551 2.46 -44.83 -8.61
C THR A 551 2.76 -46.11 -7.86
N LEU A 552 2.38 -47.24 -8.36
CA LEU A 552 2.69 -48.53 -7.75
C LEU A 552 4.21 -48.67 -7.49
N GLN A 553 5.06 -48.14 -8.37
CA GLN A 553 6.50 -48.12 -8.22
C GLN A 553 6.95 -47.18 -7.11
N SER A 554 6.34 -45.99 -6.95
CA SER A 554 6.73 -45.03 -5.91
C SER A 554 6.43 -45.59 -4.51
N ILE A 555 5.24 -46.15 -4.31
CA ILE A 555 4.83 -46.76 -3.05
C ILE A 555 5.66 -48.02 -2.74
N ALA A 556 5.96 -48.84 -3.74
CA ALA A 556 6.85 -50.01 -3.55
C ALA A 556 8.28 -49.59 -3.12
N ASN A 557 8.81 -48.49 -3.64
CA ASN A 557 10.10 -47.93 -3.23
C ASN A 557 10.08 -47.40 -1.78
N GLU A 558 8.98 -46.78 -1.34
CA GLU A 558 8.79 -46.36 0.05
C GLU A 558 8.74 -47.56 1.02
N VAL A 559 8.08 -48.64 0.59
CA VAL A 559 8.08 -49.90 1.34
C VAL A 559 9.48 -50.47 1.48
N ILE A 560 10.28 -50.45 0.40
CA ILE A 560 11.68 -50.93 0.42
C ILE A 560 12.54 -50.09 1.37
N LYS A 561 12.28 -48.80 1.47
CA LYS A 561 12.95 -47.88 2.41
C LYS A 561 12.51 -48.06 3.88
N GLY A 562 11.45 -48.85 4.14
CA GLY A 562 10.93 -49.08 5.48
C GLY A 562 9.90 -48.04 5.95
N GLU A 563 9.44 -47.12 5.11
CA GLU A 563 8.55 -46.02 5.47
C GLU A 563 7.12 -46.48 5.84
N TRP A 564 6.75 -47.72 5.57
CA TRP A 564 5.44 -48.32 5.80
C TRP A 564 5.41 -49.38 6.92
N GLY A 565 6.47 -49.54 7.69
CA GLY A 565 6.60 -50.60 8.72
C GLY A 565 6.83 -52.00 8.13
N ASN A 566 6.65 -53.05 8.93
CA ASN A 566 6.92 -54.43 8.57
C ASN A 566 5.73 -55.38 8.80
N GLY A 567 5.67 -56.49 8.03
CA GLY A 567 4.71 -57.56 8.24
C GLY A 567 3.23 -57.10 8.18
N THR A 568 2.46 -57.48 9.21
CA THR A 568 1.02 -57.16 9.32
C THR A 568 0.77 -55.63 9.48
N GLU A 569 1.70 -54.92 10.14
CA GLU A 569 1.63 -53.48 10.31
C GLU A 569 1.70 -52.75 8.95
N ARG A 570 2.62 -53.14 8.08
CA ARG A 570 2.75 -52.63 6.71
C ARG A 570 1.46 -52.84 5.94
N THR A 571 0.91 -54.05 5.99
CA THR A 571 -0.33 -54.38 5.28
C THR A 571 -1.49 -53.52 5.75
N SER A 572 -1.61 -53.32 7.07
CA SER A 572 -2.65 -52.48 7.68
C SER A 572 -2.48 -51.01 7.27
N SER A 573 -1.26 -50.47 7.32
CA SER A 573 -0.94 -49.07 6.97
C SER A 573 -1.21 -48.77 5.50
N LEU A 574 -0.78 -49.65 4.59
CA LEU A 574 -1.05 -49.52 3.15
C LEU A 574 -2.56 -49.56 2.82
N ASN A 575 -3.29 -50.52 3.40
CA ASN A 575 -4.72 -50.66 3.19
C ASN A 575 -5.50 -49.46 3.80
N LYS A 576 -5.09 -48.95 4.95
CA LYS A 576 -5.66 -47.75 5.58
C LYS A 576 -5.44 -46.50 4.74
N ALA A 577 -4.35 -46.43 4.00
CA ALA A 577 -4.03 -45.37 3.04
C ALA A 577 -4.74 -45.55 1.68
N GLY A 578 -5.57 -46.61 1.52
CA GLY A 578 -6.33 -46.90 0.30
C GLY A 578 -5.55 -47.67 -0.75
N TYR A 579 -4.32 -48.08 -0.50
CA TYR A 579 -3.50 -48.86 -1.43
C TYR A 579 -3.81 -50.36 -1.30
N ASN A 580 -3.68 -51.06 -2.42
CA ASN A 580 -3.77 -52.51 -2.40
C ASN A 580 -2.41 -53.11 -1.95
N ALA A 581 -2.31 -53.47 -0.66
CA ALA A 581 -1.09 -53.94 -0.06
C ALA A 581 -0.51 -55.16 -0.76
N ALA A 582 -1.34 -56.09 -1.29
CA ALA A 582 -0.91 -57.24 -2.03
C ALA A 582 -0.25 -56.87 -3.40
N ASN A 583 -0.82 -55.91 -4.11
CA ASN A 583 -0.28 -55.39 -5.36
C ASN A 583 1.03 -54.60 -5.13
N VAL A 584 1.09 -53.80 -4.05
CA VAL A 584 2.34 -53.12 -3.62
C VAL A 584 3.42 -54.15 -3.31
N GLN A 585 3.11 -55.23 -2.59
CA GLN A 585 4.08 -56.28 -2.29
C GLN A 585 4.58 -57.01 -3.56
N GLN A 586 3.72 -57.23 -4.55
CA GLN A 586 4.17 -57.79 -5.85
C GLN A 586 5.15 -56.85 -6.55
N ALA A 587 4.90 -55.53 -6.52
CA ALA A 587 5.83 -54.56 -7.08
C ALA A 587 7.15 -54.52 -6.32
N VAL A 588 7.15 -54.58 -4.99
CA VAL A 588 8.34 -54.71 -4.13
C VAL A 588 9.17 -55.94 -4.55
N ASN A 589 8.51 -57.10 -4.69
CA ASN A 589 9.17 -58.34 -5.06
C ASN A 589 9.79 -58.27 -6.49
N ALA A 590 9.08 -57.60 -7.41
CA ALA A 590 9.59 -57.38 -8.76
C ALA A 590 10.83 -56.48 -8.77
N ILE A 591 10.79 -55.38 -8.03
CA ILE A 591 11.93 -54.44 -7.90
C ILE A 591 13.17 -55.16 -7.32
N LEU A 592 12.99 -55.88 -6.22
CA LEU A 592 14.07 -56.62 -5.58
C LEU A 592 14.65 -57.73 -6.47
N ALA A 593 13.80 -58.37 -7.26
CA ALA A 593 14.20 -59.40 -8.22
C ALA A 593 14.74 -58.84 -9.56
N ARG A 594 14.83 -57.53 -9.72
CA ARG A 594 15.20 -56.79 -10.94
C ARG A 594 14.34 -57.20 -12.18
N LYS A 595 13.06 -57.48 -11.94
CA LYS A 595 12.06 -57.79 -12.97
C LYS A 595 11.18 -56.60 -13.27
N PRO A 596 10.53 -56.52 -14.44
CA PRO A 596 9.54 -55.48 -14.73
C PRO A 596 8.41 -55.48 -13.70
N ILE A 597 7.99 -54.28 -13.25
CA ILE A 597 6.87 -54.13 -12.32
C ILE A 597 5.57 -54.51 -13.02
N PRO A 598 4.73 -55.38 -12.43
CA PRO A 598 3.49 -55.81 -13.05
C PRO A 598 2.52 -54.61 -13.22
N ASN A 599 1.81 -54.57 -14.33
CA ASN A 599 0.78 -53.57 -14.62
C ASN A 599 -0.51 -53.93 -13.89
N ILE A 600 -0.55 -53.69 -12.59
CA ILE A 600 -1.67 -53.96 -11.69
C ILE A 600 -2.07 -52.68 -10.92
N PRO A 601 -3.35 -52.56 -10.51
CA PRO A 601 -3.82 -51.32 -9.87
C PRO A 601 -3.20 -51.10 -8.48
N LEU A 602 -2.82 -49.85 -8.18
CA LEU A 602 -2.30 -49.45 -6.89
C LEU A 602 -3.37 -49.44 -5.79
N TYR A 603 -4.61 -49.16 -6.11
CA TYR A 603 -5.71 -48.93 -5.17
C TYR A 603 -6.61 -50.16 -5.00
N LEU A 604 -7.26 -50.28 -3.84
CA LEU A 604 -8.15 -51.39 -3.49
C LEU A 604 -9.44 -51.47 -4.34
N ASN A 605 -9.91 -50.32 -4.84
CA ASN A 605 -11.01 -50.24 -5.81
C ASN A 605 -10.64 -49.27 -6.90
N ASN A 606 -11.07 -49.48 -8.15
CA ASN A 606 -10.75 -48.64 -9.34
C ASN A 606 -11.21 -47.16 -9.23
N SER A 607 -11.47 -46.64 -8.05
CA SER A 607 -11.84 -45.27 -7.74
C SER A 607 -10.58 -44.45 -7.35
N LYS A 608 -10.34 -43.37 -8.09
CA LYS A 608 -9.32 -42.35 -7.86
C LYS A 608 -9.37 -41.82 -6.42
N PRO A 609 -8.27 -41.61 -5.69
CA PRO A 609 -8.32 -41.18 -4.31
C PRO A 609 -8.96 -39.81 -4.18
N THR A 610 -9.90 -39.71 -3.27
CA THR A 610 -10.36 -38.45 -2.67
C THR A 610 -9.18 -37.85 -1.90
N VAL A 611 -8.90 -36.59 -2.09
CA VAL A 611 -7.89 -35.83 -1.33
C VAL A 611 -8.02 -36.16 0.15
N ILE A 612 -6.96 -36.65 0.77
CA ILE A 612 -6.95 -36.91 2.22
C ILE A 612 -7.06 -35.55 2.90
N LYS A 613 -8.22 -35.24 3.46
CA LYS A 613 -8.43 -34.03 4.27
C LYS A 613 -7.59 -34.14 5.53
N LYS A 614 -6.81 -33.11 5.83
CA LYS A 614 -6.13 -32.95 7.13
C LYS A 614 -7.15 -33.06 8.26
N THR A 615 -6.73 -33.53 9.40
CA THR A 615 -7.60 -33.62 10.60
C THR A 615 -7.96 -32.21 11.10
N ILE A 616 -9.07 -32.10 11.83
CA ILE A 616 -9.50 -30.84 12.44
C ILE A 616 -8.37 -30.24 13.31
N ASN A 617 -7.64 -31.07 14.05
CA ASN A 617 -6.52 -30.62 14.89
C ASN A 617 -5.35 -30.05 14.09
N GLU A 618 -5.01 -30.62 12.95
CA GLU A 618 -3.97 -30.10 12.05
C GLU A 618 -4.38 -28.76 11.46
N ILE A 619 -5.62 -28.64 10.99
CA ILE A 619 -6.17 -27.39 10.48
C ILE A 619 -6.25 -26.30 11.56
N VAL A 620 -6.63 -26.65 12.78
CA VAL A 620 -6.67 -25.72 13.93
C VAL A 620 -5.26 -25.20 14.23
N ASN A 621 -4.24 -26.05 14.21
CA ASN A 621 -2.85 -25.62 14.39
C ASN A 621 -2.38 -24.68 13.28
N GLU A 622 -2.72 -24.95 12.02
CA GLU A 622 -2.43 -24.08 10.88
C GLU A 622 -3.16 -22.75 10.96
N VAL A 623 -4.40 -22.74 11.46
CA VAL A 623 -5.17 -21.51 11.70
C VAL A 623 -4.51 -20.67 12.79
N LEU A 624 -4.03 -21.30 13.87
CA LEU A 624 -3.29 -20.64 14.95
C LEU A 624 -1.93 -20.11 14.48
N ALA A 625 -1.28 -20.80 13.55
CA ALA A 625 -0.04 -20.35 12.89
C ALA A 625 -0.28 -19.23 11.84
N GLY A 626 -1.54 -18.85 11.58
CA GLY A 626 -1.87 -17.79 10.61
C GLY A 626 -1.93 -18.21 9.14
N GLU A 627 -1.75 -19.50 8.82
CA GLU A 627 -1.64 -20.01 7.44
C GLU A 627 -2.94 -19.91 6.63
N TRP A 628 -4.07 -19.73 7.29
CA TRP A 628 -5.40 -19.64 6.69
C TRP A 628 -5.95 -18.21 6.58
N GLY A 629 -5.16 -17.18 6.94
CA GLY A 629 -5.60 -15.79 6.96
C GLY A 629 -6.55 -15.47 8.13
N ASN A 630 -7.27 -14.34 8.08
CA ASN A 630 -8.15 -13.89 9.15
C ASN A 630 -9.57 -13.58 8.65
N GLY A 631 -10.55 -13.61 9.59
CA GLY A 631 -11.92 -13.19 9.34
C GLY A 631 -12.59 -13.92 8.15
N THR A 632 -13.16 -13.16 7.23
CA THR A 632 -13.88 -13.67 6.05
C THR A 632 -12.97 -14.42 5.07
N GLU A 633 -11.70 -14.02 4.97
CA GLU A 633 -10.71 -14.73 4.15
C GLU A 633 -10.49 -16.15 4.65
N ARG A 634 -10.30 -16.32 5.95
CA ARG A 634 -10.19 -17.64 6.59
C ARG A 634 -11.42 -18.52 6.32
N LYS A 635 -12.62 -17.94 6.47
CA LYS A 635 -13.87 -18.64 6.19
C LYS A 635 -13.92 -19.13 4.75
N THR A 636 -13.64 -18.25 3.80
CA THR A 636 -13.65 -18.56 2.37
C THR A 636 -12.63 -19.66 2.01
N ARG A 637 -11.40 -19.56 2.51
CA ARG A 637 -10.33 -20.52 2.21
C ARG A 637 -10.62 -21.90 2.80
N LEU A 638 -11.08 -21.98 4.05
CA LEU A 638 -11.44 -23.24 4.71
C LEU A 638 -12.62 -23.91 4.01
N THR A 639 -13.68 -23.14 3.68
CA THR A 639 -14.87 -23.66 2.96
C THR A 639 -14.48 -24.14 1.55
N LYS A 640 -13.67 -23.39 0.82
CA LYS A 640 -13.18 -23.78 -0.51
C LYS A 640 -12.32 -25.05 -0.46
N ALA A 641 -11.57 -25.25 0.61
CA ALA A 641 -10.80 -26.47 0.85
C ALA A 641 -11.68 -27.63 1.37
N GLY A 642 -12.99 -27.40 1.55
CA GLY A 642 -13.97 -28.41 1.95
C GLY A 642 -13.99 -28.71 3.45
N TYR A 643 -13.48 -27.80 4.28
CA TYR A 643 -13.57 -27.87 5.75
C TYR A 643 -14.77 -27.08 6.25
N ASP A 644 -15.36 -27.54 7.34
CA ASP A 644 -16.42 -26.82 8.05
C ASP A 644 -15.79 -25.69 8.89
N TYR A 645 -15.99 -24.45 8.44
CA TYR A 645 -15.45 -23.28 9.11
C TYR A 645 -15.90 -23.15 10.56
N ASP A 646 -17.19 -23.41 10.84
CA ASP A 646 -17.75 -23.18 12.17
C ASP A 646 -17.22 -24.21 13.18
N VAL A 647 -16.95 -25.43 12.72
CA VAL A 647 -16.29 -26.46 13.53
C VAL A 647 -14.86 -26.07 13.83
N ILE A 648 -14.08 -25.66 12.80
CA ILE A 648 -12.69 -25.21 12.97
C ILE A 648 -12.62 -23.99 13.87
N HIS A 649 -13.48 -23.00 13.66
CA HIS A 649 -13.50 -21.77 14.45
C HIS A 649 -13.81 -22.03 15.93
N ARG A 650 -14.73 -22.93 16.22
CA ARG A 650 -15.05 -23.35 17.60
C ARG A 650 -13.86 -24.03 18.27
N GLU A 651 -13.16 -24.90 17.58
CA GLU A 651 -11.98 -25.59 18.13
C GLU A 651 -10.78 -24.65 18.30
N VAL A 652 -10.62 -23.64 17.43
CA VAL A 652 -9.64 -22.56 17.60
C VAL A 652 -9.96 -21.75 18.87
N ASN A 653 -11.22 -21.33 19.06
CA ASN A 653 -11.64 -20.54 20.23
C ASN A 653 -11.55 -21.29 21.58
N LYS A 654 -11.49 -22.62 21.59
CA LYS A 654 -11.24 -23.40 22.81
C LYS A 654 -9.78 -23.37 23.25
N ARG A 655 -8.87 -22.90 22.40
CA ARG A 655 -7.42 -22.86 22.67
C ARG A 655 -6.90 -21.46 22.97
N PHE A 656 -7.79 -20.46 22.92
CA PHE A 656 -7.62 -19.12 23.47
C PHE A 656 -8.36 -19.02 24.81
#